data_afb244cae2e517ba7c7085e32be15a5a
#
_entry.id   afb244cae2e517ba7c7085e32be15a5a
#
_cell.length_a   1.000
_cell.length_b   1.000
_cell.length_c   1.000
_cell.angle_alpha   90.00
_cell.angle_beta   90.00
_cell.angle_gamma   90.00
#
_symmetry.space_group_name_H-M   'P 1'
#
loop_
_entity.id
_entity.type
_entity.pdbx_description
1 polymer ?
#
loop_
_entity_poly.entity_id
_entity_poly.type
_entity_poly.pdbx_seq_one_letter_code
_entity_poly.pdbx_strand_id
1 'polypeptide(L)'
;MARKKKKVEEKEIIYAPIDEQPITETLEQNYMPYAMSVIVSRAIPEIDGLKPAHRKLLYTMYTMGLLGGKLTKSANVVGQTMKLNPHGDIAIYETMVRLTRGNEALLHPLVESQGNFGKQYSRDMAYAASRYTEVRLDPICTELFKDINKNTVEFIDSYDGEMKEPTLLPVAFPNILINPNQGIAVGMASNICSFNLKEVCDATIACMKNENADVIKYMPAPDFSMGADLIYSESEMRKIYETGRGSFKLRAKYTYDKANNCIEINEIPYTTTVEAIIGKIMELVKANKLKEISDARDETGLDGFQIALDLKRGVDPDMLMTKLYKLTPLEDSFSCNFNILINARPMVLGVKQILQQWILFRMNCVKNGIKYDIDKKSEKLHLLTGLKKILLDIDKAIAIIRHTEKDTDVVPNLMEGFDIDEVQAEYIAEIKLRSLNKEYIINRTAEIEKLMEELEELNRILGDDNEVKNIIADQLKKIAKKYGQERKTTLISGEEITEYNETENIDDYPLTIFVTRDNYIKKISAVSLRSSTTEHKLKETDEIVQTMESTNKSELIFFSNKCVAYKMKTYDLADAKVSTMGEYLPGILGLEEDEKIVYTVVTTDYNGEMLFTFENGKMAKVALSNYETKTNRKKLIGAYGNKSPICDIRLLDEDKDVVLMSDNNRVLLVNTEKIPLKATKSTQGIQVITLRKKDAKVVRVVDKEQCTVEDIEHYRPKNIPAAGGILRGEDNQISLI
;
A
#
# COMPACT_ATOMS: atom_id res chain seq x y z
N MET A 1 18.33 -70.52 38.12
CA MET A 1 19.17 -69.61 37.32
C MET A 1 18.66 -68.17 37.61
N ALA A 2 19.42 -67.44 38.40
CA ALA A 2 19.08 -66.07 38.80
C ALA A 2 19.56 -65.03 37.76
N ARG A 3 18.65 -64.29 37.19
CA ARG A 3 18.91 -63.16 36.25
C ARG A 3 19.54 -62.01 37.05
N LYS A 4 20.79 -61.68 36.84
CA LYS A 4 21.47 -60.49 37.33
C LYS A 4 20.80 -59.24 36.66
N LYS A 5 20.16 -58.36 37.45
CA LYS A 5 19.75 -57.03 37.05
C LYS A 5 21.00 -56.19 36.79
N LYS A 6 21.22 -55.74 35.54
CA LYS A 6 22.17 -54.68 35.20
C LYS A 6 21.74 -53.38 35.87
N LYS A 7 22.57 -52.81 36.75
CA LYS A 7 22.45 -51.41 37.20
C LYS A 7 22.66 -50.53 35.98
N VAL A 8 21.65 -49.73 35.67
CA VAL A 8 21.77 -48.60 34.72
C VAL A 8 22.50 -47.50 35.49
N GLU A 9 23.71 -47.18 35.08
CA GLU A 9 24.39 -45.97 35.54
C GLU A 9 23.65 -44.76 35.00
N GLU A 10 23.05 -43.99 35.91
CA GLU A 10 22.53 -42.65 35.59
C GLU A 10 23.75 -41.78 35.20
N LYS A 11 23.83 -41.44 33.92
CA LYS A 11 24.76 -40.42 33.46
C LYS A 11 24.31 -39.08 34.04
N GLU A 12 25.11 -38.50 34.92
CA GLU A 12 24.97 -37.11 35.36
C GLU A 12 24.97 -36.23 34.11
N ILE A 13 23.85 -35.56 33.87
CA ILE A 13 23.75 -34.54 32.81
C ILE A 13 24.48 -33.32 33.37
N ILE A 14 25.69 -33.08 32.91
CA ILE A 14 26.42 -31.85 33.21
C ILE A 14 25.77 -30.75 32.35
N TYR A 15 24.99 -29.88 32.98
CA TYR A 15 24.49 -28.69 32.34
C TYR A 15 25.67 -27.73 32.12
N ALA A 16 25.75 -27.20 30.89
CA ALA A 16 26.65 -26.08 30.61
C ALA A 16 26.29 -24.87 31.52
N PRO A 17 27.29 -24.09 31.95
CA PRO A 17 26.98 -22.87 32.71
C PRO A 17 26.05 -21.98 31.93
N ILE A 18 25.05 -21.39 32.60
CA ILE A 18 24.16 -20.42 32.02
C ILE A 18 24.87 -19.08 32.08
N ASP A 19 25.21 -18.54 30.92
CA ASP A 19 25.73 -17.18 30.79
C ASP A 19 24.58 -16.19 30.71
N GLU A 20 24.54 -15.21 31.61
CA GLU A 20 23.59 -14.10 31.55
C GLU A 20 24.09 -13.06 30.54
N GLN A 21 23.35 -12.87 29.46
CA GLN A 21 23.63 -11.85 28.46
C GLN A 21 22.49 -10.81 28.41
N PRO A 22 22.79 -9.50 28.50
CA PRO A 22 21.80 -8.46 28.35
C PRO A 22 21.10 -8.54 26.96
N ILE A 23 19.79 -8.33 26.93
CA ILE A 23 19.02 -8.35 25.67
C ILE A 23 19.55 -7.34 24.66
N THR A 24 20.07 -6.19 25.13
CA THR A 24 20.69 -5.18 24.27
C THR A 24 21.92 -5.72 23.53
N GLU A 25 22.77 -6.46 24.21
CA GLU A 25 23.96 -7.08 23.61
C GLU A 25 23.58 -8.15 22.59
N THR A 26 22.58 -8.98 22.92
CA THR A 26 22.01 -9.97 21.99
C THR A 26 21.45 -9.31 20.73
N LEU A 27 20.74 -8.19 20.88
CA LEU A 27 20.21 -7.42 19.75
C LEU A 27 21.33 -6.83 18.88
N GLU A 28 22.36 -6.27 19.48
CA GLU A 28 23.48 -5.68 18.75
C GLU A 28 24.31 -6.75 18.01
N GLN A 29 24.63 -7.85 18.66
CA GLN A 29 25.51 -8.89 18.10
C GLN A 29 24.81 -9.83 17.11
N ASN A 30 23.55 -10.15 17.32
CA ASN A 30 22.85 -11.17 16.53
C ASN A 30 21.74 -10.60 15.65
N TYR A 31 20.89 -9.70 16.18
CA TYR A 31 19.75 -9.21 15.45
C TYR A 31 20.10 -8.09 14.47
N MET A 32 20.98 -7.17 14.84
CA MET A 32 21.39 -6.06 13.95
C MET A 32 22.10 -6.55 12.69
N PRO A 33 23.09 -7.49 12.75
CA PRO A 33 23.68 -8.05 11.54
C PRO A 33 22.68 -8.77 10.66
N TYR A 34 21.73 -9.50 11.23
CA TYR A 34 20.63 -10.12 10.48
C TYR A 34 19.75 -9.07 9.80
N ALA A 35 19.31 -8.04 10.54
CA ALA A 35 18.49 -6.97 10.00
C ALA A 35 19.21 -6.22 8.84
N MET A 36 20.51 -5.91 9.03
CA MET A 36 21.32 -5.28 8.00
C MET A 36 21.49 -6.17 6.76
N SER A 37 21.70 -7.47 6.95
CA SER A 37 21.76 -8.42 5.83
C SER A 37 20.46 -8.45 5.03
N VAL A 38 19.30 -8.49 5.70
CA VAL A 38 18.00 -8.49 5.02
C VAL A 38 17.77 -7.16 4.27
N ILE A 39 18.20 -6.03 4.83
CA ILE A 39 18.05 -4.72 4.21
C ILE A 39 18.94 -4.63 2.96
N VAL A 40 20.24 -4.85 3.12
CA VAL A 40 21.25 -4.57 2.07
C VAL A 40 21.30 -5.69 1.02
N SER A 41 21.24 -6.94 1.45
CA SER A 41 21.51 -8.08 0.55
C SER A 41 20.24 -8.76 0.01
N ARG A 42 19.02 -8.27 0.35
CA ARG A 42 17.80 -8.98 -0.05
C ARG A 42 16.66 -8.09 -0.49
N ALA A 43 16.21 -7.11 0.35
CA ALA A 43 14.88 -6.54 0.23
C ALA A 43 14.85 -5.20 -0.49
N ILE A 44 15.81 -4.32 -0.24
CA ILE A 44 15.81 -2.95 -0.75
C ILE A 44 16.57 -2.89 -2.08
N PRO A 45 16.02 -2.25 -3.13
CA PRO A 45 16.71 -2.10 -4.41
C PRO A 45 17.85 -1.08 -4.32
N GLU A 46 18.86 -1.25 -5.18
CA GLU A 46 19.95 -0.31 -5.36
C GLU A 46 19.67 0.67 -6.49
N ILE A 47 20.60 1.61 -6.74
CA ILE A 47 20.44 2.68 -7.74
C ILE A 47 20.27 2.14 -9.18
N ASP A 48 20.73 0.93 -9.48
CA ASP A 48 20.49 0.25 -10.75
C ASP A 48 19.04 -0.29 -10.90
N GLY A 49 18.20 -0.12 -9.87
CA GLY A 49 16.81 -0.55 -9.84
C GLY A 49 16.60 -2.03 -9.55
N LEU A 50 17.65 -2.74 -9.17
CA LEU A 50 17.63 -4.18 -8.98
C LEU A 50 17.92 -4.55 -7.53
N LYS A 51 17.29 -5.64 -7.08
CA LYS A 51 17.69 -6.36 -5.88
C LYS A 51 18.82 -7.34 -6.24
N PRO A 52 19.61 -7.80 -5.27
CA PRO A 52 20.68 -8.76 -5.54
C PRO A 52 20.21 -10.01 -6.30
N ALA A 53 19.08 -10.59 -5.94
CA ALA A 53 18.51 -11.76 -6.64
C ALA A 53 18.18 -11.47 -8.12
N HIS A 54 17.60 -10.29 -8.41
CA HIS A 54 17.33 -9.85 -9.80
C HIS A 54 18.64 -9.70 -10.59
N ARG A 55 19.64 -9.05 -9.99
CA ARG A 55 20.92 -8.78 -10.63
C ARG A 55 21.67 -10.06 -10.94
N LYS A 56 21.75 -11.00 -10.00
CA LYS A 56 22.40 -12.30 -10.18
C LYS A 56 21.72 -13.12 -11.28
N LEU A 57 20.39 -13.16 -11.29
CA LEU A 57 19.62 -13.86 -12.32
C LEU A 57 19.88 -13.27 -13.72
N LEU A 58 19.74 -11.95 -13.86
CA LEU A 58 19.93 -11.28 -15.17
C LEU A 58 21.40 -11.41 -15.63
N TYR A 59 22.36 -11.29 -14.73
CA TYR A 59 23.78 -11.47 -15.05
C TYR A 59 24.10 -12.92 -15.48
N THR A 60 23.51 -13.92 -14.83
CA THR A 60 23.62 -15.33 -15.25
C THR A 60 23.05 -15.49 -16.67
N MET A 61 21.89 -14.93 -16.96
CA MET A 61 21.31 -14.99 -18.30
C MET A 61 22.21 -14.31 -19.35
N TYR A 62 22.84 -13.19 -18.98
CA TYR A 62 23.82 -12.49 -19.84
C TYR A 62 25.05 -13.35 -20.13
N THR A 63 25.66 -13.95 -19.11
CA THR A 63 26.84 -14.82 -19.26
C THR A 63 26.54 -16.11 -20.04
N MET A 64 25.29 -16.59 -19.98
CA MET A 64 24.81 -17.70 -20.82
C MET A 64 24.59 -17.29 -22.29
N GLY A 65 24.81 -16.02 -22.67
CA GLY A 65 24.62 -15.54 -24.05
C GLY A 65 23.15 -15.43 -24.47
N LEU A 66 22.23 -15.25 -23.52
CA LEU A 66 20.79 -15.17 -23.80
C LEU A 66 20.30 -13.79 -24.23
N LEU A 67 21.19 -12.81 -24.35
CA LEU A 67 20.90 -11.52 -24.95
C LEU A 67 20.91 -11.62 -26.49
N GLY A 68 19.73 -11.61 -27.11
CA GLY A 68 19.59 -11.84 -28.57
C GLY A 68 19.77 -13.31 -29.01
N GLY A 69 19.98 -14.24 -28.06
CA GLY A 69 20.12 -15.66 -28.33
C GLY A 69 18.80 -16.41 -28.54
N LYS A 70 18.86 -17.73 -28.64
CA LYS A 70 17.66 -18.59 -28.66
C LYS A 70 17.05 -18.68 -27.26
N LEU A 71 15.75 -18.91 -27.19
CA LEU A 71 15.05 -19.26 -25.96
C LEU A 71 15.64 -20.54 -25.34
N THR A 72 15.77 -20.59 -24.04
CA THR A 72 16.22 -21.75 -23.27
C THR A 72 15.24 -22.09 -22.16
N LYS A 73 15.24 -23.34 -21.70
CA LYS A 73 14.37 -23.77 -20.60
C LYS A 73 14.66 -22.97 -19.33
N SER A 74 13.61 -22.48 -18.68
CA SER A 74 13.72 -21.74 -17.43
C SER A 74 14.46 -22.53 -16.35
N ALA A 75 14.26 -23.84 -16.28
CA ALA A 75 14.96 -24.72 -15.34
C ALA A 75 16.49 -24.69 -15.51
N ASN A 76 16.99 -24.55 -16.75
CA ASN A 76 18.43 -24.43 -17.00
C ASN A 76 18.98 -23.11 -16.45
N VAL A 77 18.27 -21.99 -16.68
CA VAL A 77 18.67 -20.68 -16.15
C VAL A 77 18.67 -20.71 -14.61
N VAL A 78 17.62 -21.29 -14.00
CA VAL A 78 17.53 -21.42 -12.55
C VAL A 78 18.74 -22.20 -11.99
N GLY A 79 19.07 -23.36 -12.59
CA GLY A 79 20.21 -24.17 -12.18
C GLY A 79 21.56 -23.44 -12.30
N GLN A 80 21.77 -22.64 -13.36
CA GLN A 80 22.99 -21.84 -13.50
C GLN A 80 23.04 -20.67 -12.50
N THR A 81 21.87 -20.04 -12.22
CA THR A 81 21.78 -18.93 -11.26
C THR A 81 22.13 -19.36 -9.85
N MET A 82 21.89 -20.60 -9.47
CA MET A 82 22.22 -21.13 -8.14
C MET A 82 23.73 -21.06 -7.84
N LYS A 83 24.59 -21.00 -8.85
CA LYS A 83 26.06 -20.81 -8.68
C LYS A 83 26.41 -19.42 -8.13
N LEU A 84 25.61 -18.40 -8.39
CA LEU A 84 25.79 -17.05 -7.86
C LEU A 84 24.85 -16.76 -6.69
N ASN A 85 23.67 -17.39 -6.66
CA ASN A 85 22.63 -17.17 -5.67
C ASN A 85 22.27 -18.49 -4.96
N PRO A 86 22.91 -18.84 -3.82
CA PRO A 86 22.77 -20.12 -3.14
C PRO A 86 21.45 -20.20 -2.36
N HIS A 87 20.33 -19.93 -3.02
CA HIS A 87 18.98 -20.04 -2.49
C HIS A 87 18.17 -21.10 -3.24
N GLY A 88 17.00 -21.44 -2.71
CA GLY A 88 16.12 -22.45 -3.32
C GLY A 88 15.72 -22.09 -4.75
N ASP A 89 15.65 -23.09 -5.61
CA ASP A 89 15.29 -23.00 -7.02
C ASP A 89 13.92 -22.33 -7.25
N ILE A 90 12.96 -22.58 -6.35
CA ILE A 90 11.63 -21.96 -6.38
C ILE A 90 11.74 -20.44 -6.29
N ALA A 91 12.51 -19.90 -5.34
CA ALA A 91 12.65 -18.45 -5.16
C ALA A 91 13.30 -17.77 -6.37
N ILE A 92 14.28 -18.45 -7.01
CA ILE A 92 14.92 -17.97 -8.24
C ILE A 92 13.92 -17.97 -9.39
N TYR A 93 13.11 -19.04 -9.52
CA TYR A 93 12.11 -19.14 -10.57
C TYR A 93 10.97 -18.11 -10.39
N GLU A 94 10.47 -17.91 -9.16
CA GLU A 94 9.49 -16.86 -8.86
C GLU A 94 10.01 -15.45 -9.18
N THR A 95 11.28 -15.21 -8.89
CA THR A 95 11.96 -13.96 -9.28
C THR A 95 11.96 -13.80 -10.80
N MET A 96 12.31 -14.85 -11.53
CA MET A 96 12.28 -14.89 -13.01
C MET A 96 10.88 -14.61 -13.54
N VAL A 97 9.86 -15.30 -13.01
CA VAL A 97 8.45 -15.13 -13.40
C VAL A 97 8.05 -13.66 -13.40
N ARG A 98 8.35 -12.94 -12.31
CA ARG A 98 8.02 -11.52 -12.16
C ARG A 98 8.73 -10.61 -13.17
N LEU A 99 9.90 -11.00 -13.66
CA LEU A 99 10.64 -10.23 -14.65
C LEU A 99 10.19 -10.49 -16.09
N THR A 100 9.32 -11.50 -16.32
CA THR A 100 8.89 -11.89 -17.66
C THR A 100 7.79 -11.00 -18.22
N ARG A 101 7.80 -10.88 -19.56
CA ARG A 101 6.72 -10.25 -20.32
C ARG A 101 5.38 -10.97 -20.13
N GLY A 102 5.38 -12.29 -20.00
CA GLY A 102 4.17 -13.10 -19.86
C GLY A 102 3.42 -12.87 -18.55
N ASN A 103 4.11 -12.46 -17.48
CA ASN A 103 3.51 -12.22 -16.17
C ASN A 103 2.83 -10.85 -16.05
N GLU A 104 3.25 -9.86 -16.81
CA GLU A 104 2.70 -8.48 -16.84
C GLU A 104 2.87 -7.69 -15.54
N ALA A 105 3.77 -8.13 -14.64
CA ALA A 105 4.07 -7.39 -13.41
C ALA A 105 4.83 -6.08 -13.65
N LEU A 106 5.67 -6.04 -14.71
CA LEU A 106 6.52 -4.92 -15.02
C LEU A 106 5.97 -4.08 -16.17
N LEU A 107 6.12 -2.77 -16.09
CA LEU A 107 5.82 -1.87 -17.19
C LEU A 107 6.77 -2.12 -18.38
N HIS A 108 8.06 -2.33 -18.10
CA HIS A 108 9.09 -2.73 -19.03
C HIS A 108 9.71 -4.07 -18.61
N PRO A 109 9.22 -5.21 -19.13
CA PRO A 109 9.76 -6.53 -18.82
C PRO A 109 11.23 -6.65 -19.18
N LEU A 110 11.98 -7.40 -18.38
CA LEU A 110 13.42 -7.65 -18.60
C LEU A 110 13.71 -9.03 -19.17
N VAL A 111 12.71 -9.91 -19.15
CA VAL A 111 12.83 -11.29 -19.64
C VAL A 111 11.73 -11.54 -20.66
N GLU A 112 12.12 -11.91 -21.86
CA GLU A 112 11.22 -12.44 -22.88
C GLU A 112 10.89 -13.90 -22.57
N SER A 113 9.65 -14.30 -22.75
CA SER A 113 9.13 -15.56 -22.23
C SER A 113 8.24 -16.29 -23.23
N GLN A 114 8.32 -17.62 -23.23
CA GLN A 114 7.42 -18.50 -23.95
C GLN A 114 6.85 -19.57 -23.02
N GLY A 115 5.54 -19.75 -23.04
CA GLY A 115 4.79 -20.63 -22.13
C GLY A 115 3.98 -19.83 -21.11
N ASN A 116 3.39 -20.53 -20.14
CA ASN A 116 2.54 -19.93 -19.11
C ASN A 116 3.38 -19.46 -17.91
N PHE A 117 3.47 -18.15 -17.71
CA PHE A 117 4.13 -17.51 -16.58
C PHE A 117 3.13 -16.91 -15.57
N GLY A 118 1.84 -17.29 -15.64
CA GLY A 118 0.80 -16.70 -14.81
C GLY A 118 0.55 -15.23 -15.15
N LYS A 119 -0.25 -14.58 -14.32
CA LYS A 119 -0.56 -13.16 -14.46
C LYS A 119 -0.49 -12.46 -13.09
N GLN A 120 0.09 -11.27 -13.05
CA GLN A 120 0.22 -10.48 -11.82
C GLN A 120 -1.15 -10.16 -11.19
N TYR A 121 -2.16 -9.95 -12.00
CA TYR A 121 -3.50 -9.56 -11.59
C TYR A 121 -4.41 -10.73 -11.21
N SER A 122 -3.95 -11.98 -11.33
CA SER A 122 -4.74 -13.16 -10.95
C SER A 122 -3.92 -14.15 -10.15
N ARG A 123 -4.49 -14.64 -9.05
CA ARG A 123 -3.93 -15.72 -8.23
C ARG A 123 -4.22 -17.10 -8.78
N ASP A 124 -5.33 -17.22 -9.50
CA ASP A 124 -5.80 -18.50 -10.07
C ASP A 124 -5.04 -18.83 -11.36
N MET A 125 -4.53 -17.81 -12.08
CA MET A 125 -3.66 -17.99 -13.23
C MET A 125 -2.21 -18.23 -12.79
N ALA A 126 -1.94 -19.40 -12.20
CA ALA A 126 -0.61 -19.79 -11.75
C ALA A 126 0.33 -20.09 -12.92
N TYR A 127 1.63 -19.84 -12.72
CA TYR A 127 2.67 -20.15 -13.70
C TYR A 127 2.95 -21.67 -13.78
N ALA A 128 3.34 -22.13 -14.97
CA ALA A 128 3.75 -23.51 -15.17
C ALA A 128 5.14 -23.80 -14.54
N ALA A 129 5.44 -25.06 -14.29
CA ALA A 129 6.76 -25.47 -13.78
C ALA A 129 7.88 -25.08 -14.76
N SER A 130 9.06 -24.72 -14.24
CA SER A 130 10.21 -24.19 -14.98
C SER A 130 10.71 -25.08 -16.13
N ARG A 131 10.42 -26.38 -16.09
CA ARG A 131 10.76 -27.34 -17.15
C ARG A 131 9.91 -27.18 -18.42
N TYR A 132 8.73 -26.52 -18.32
CA TYR A 132 7.81 -26.31 -19.44
C TYR A 132 7.94 -24.93 -20.09
N THR A 133 8.53 -23.97 -19.39
CA THR A 133 8.67 -22.59 -19.85
C THR A 133 10.05 -22.32 -20.43
N GLU A 134 10.14 -21.33 -21.32
CA GLU A 134 11.37 -20.91 -21.96
C GLU A 134 11.56 -19.40 -21.85
N VAL A 135 12.82 -18.98 -21.72
CA VAL A 135 13.17 -17.58 -21.49
C VAL A 135 14.43 -17.18 -22.25
N ARG A 136 14.54 -15.86 -22.49
CA ARG A 136 15.78 -15.16 -22.87
C ARG A 136 15.69 -13.73 -22.34
N LEU A 137 16.80 -12.98 -22.38
CA LEU A 137 16.79 -11.57 -22.01
C LEU A 137 15.98 -10.76 -23.04
N ASP A 138 15.17 -9.83 -22.55
CA ASP A 138 14.48 -8.86 -23.41
C ASP A 138 15.52 -7.92 -24.06
N PRO A 139 15.29 -7.42 -25.29
CA PRO A 139 16.20 -6.51 -25.99
C PRO A 139 16.60 -5.27 -25.19
N ILE A 140 15.75 -4.75 -24.28
CA ILE A 140 16.07 -3.60 -23.42
C ILE A 140 17.26 -3.89 -22.51
N CYS A 141 17.54 -5.15 -22.19
CA CYS A 141 18.68 -5.55 -21.37
C CYS A 141 20.03 -5.21 -22.00
N THR A 142 20.09 -4.94 -23.32
CA THR A 142 21.29 -4.37 -23.94
C THR A 142 21.74 -3.09 -23.25
N GLU A 143 20.78 -2.30 -22.76
CA GLU A 143 21.03 -1.03 -22.08
C GLU A 143 21.29 -1.22 -20.57
N LEU A 144 20.89 -2.37 -19.99
CA LEU A 144 21.27 -2.74 -18.62
C LEU A 144 22.74 -3.16 -18.52
N PHE A 145 23.23 -3.89 -19.52
CA PHE A 145 24.61 -4.42 -19.56
C PHE A 145 25.56 -3.55 -20.39
N LYS A 146 25.18 -2.27 -20.61
CA LYS A 146 25.95 -1.36 -21.45
C LYS A 146 27.38 -1.23 -21.01
N ASP A 147 28.31 -1.68 -21.88
CA ASP A 147 29.76 -1.61 -21.64
C ASP A 147 30.24 -2.34 -20.34
N ILE A 148 29.51 -3.35 -19.83
CA ILE A 148 29.88 -4.08 -18.62
C ILE A 148 31.29 -4.70 -18.69
N ASN A 149 31.75 -5.05 -19.87
CA ASN A 149 33.07 -5.63 -20.13
C ASN A 149 34.21 -4.59 -20.11
N LYS A 150 33.90 -3.31 -19.89
CA LYS A 150 34.86 -2.19 -19.87
C LYS A 150 35.13 -1.68 -18.45
N ASN A 151 35.02 -2.54 -17.45
CA ASN A 151 35.25 -2.16 -16.03
C ASN A 151 34.38 -0.96 -15.58
N THR A 152 33.16 -0.82 -16.14
CA THR A 152 32.25 0.30 -15.86
C THR A 152 31.70 0.24 -14.43
N VAL A 153 31.65 -0.94 -13.83
CA VAL A 153 31.20 -1.24 -12.47
C VAL A 153 32.21 -2.16 -11.80
N GLU A 154 32.18 -2.20 -10.46
CA GLU A 154 33.00 -3.07 -9.66
C GLU A 154 32.50 -4.52 -9.69
N PHE A 155 33.44 -5.47 -9.69
CA PHE A 155 33.18 -6.91 -9.59
C PHE A 155 33.76 -7.45 -8.28
N ILE A 156 32.98 -8.28 -7.60
CA ILE A 156 33.36 -8.97 -6.36
C ILE A 156 33.36 -10.47 -6.60
N ASP A 157 34.03 -11.21 -5.74
CA ASP A 157 33.99 -12.67 -5.77
C ASP A 157 32.61 -13.17 -5.32
N SER A 158 32.14 -14.25 -5.96
CA SER A 158 30.92 -14.96 -5.55
C SER A 158 31.07 -15.54 -4.14
N TYR A 159 29.96 -16.01 -3.56
CA TYR A 159 29.93 -16.54 -2.19
C TYR A 159 30.91 -17.72 -1.97
N ASP A 160 31.26 -18.45 -3.02
CA ASP A 160 32.22 -19.59 -3.02
C ASP A 160 33.62 -19.20 -3.52
N GLY A 161 33.80 -17.99 -4.00
CA GLY A 161 35.06 -17.48 -4.57
C GLY A 161 35.42 -18.06 -5.94
N GLU A 162 34.54 -18.87 -6.56
CA GLU A 162 34.85 -19.50 -7.87
C GLU A 162 34.57 -18.59 -9.05
N MET A 163 33.65 -17.61 -8.89
CA MET A 163 33.17 -16.73 -9.95
C MET A 163 33.25 -15.27 -9.50
N LYS A 164 33.16 -14.35 -10.46
CA LYS A 164 33.00 -12.93 -10.18
C LYS A 164 31.60 -12.45 -10.57
N GLU A 165 31.02 -11.60 -9.75
CA GLU A 165 29.72 -10.99 -9.98
C GLU A 165 29.79 -9.46 -9.88
N PRO A 166 29.02 -8.72 -10.68
CA PRO A 166 28.99 -7.26 -10.60
C PRO A 166 28.22 -6.81 -9.36
N THR A 167 28.74 -5.82 -8.66
CA THR A 167 28.05 -5.18 -7.51
C THR A 167 26.78 -4.46 -7.97
N LEU A 168 26.83 -3.78 -9.11
CA LEU A 168 25.73 -3.09 -9.78
C LEU A 168 25.77 -3.37 -11.28
N LEU A 169 24.67 -3.19 -12.00
CA LEU A 169 24.69 -3.20 -13.46
C LEU A 169 24.85 -1.76 -13.99
N PRO A 170 25.62 -1.56 -15.07
CA PRO A 170 25.90 -0.22 -15.64
C PRO A 170 24.72 0.33 -16.46
N VAL A 171 23.53 0.36 -15.87
CA VAL A 171 22.27 0.70 -16.51
C VAL A 171 22.31 2.07 -17.21
N ALA A 172 21.96 2.09 -18.50
CA ALA A 172 22.02 3.30 -19.33
C ALA A 172 20.77 4.19 -19.23
N PHE A 173 19.79 3.84 -18.40
CA PHE A 173 18.58 4.62 -18.08
C PHE A 173 18.20 4.41 -16.60
N PRO A 174 17.43 5.33 -15.96
CA PRO A 174 17.05 5.21 -14.55
C PRO A 174 16.07 4.06 -14.29
N ASN A 175 16.55 2.82 -14.34
CA ASN A 175 15.73 1.60 -14.22
C ASN A 175 14.96 1.51 -12.90
N ILE A 176 15.46 2.13 -11.85
CA ILE A 176 14.80 2.20 -10.53
C ILE A 176 13.42 2.85 -10.57
N LEU A 177 13.14 3.74 -11.54
CA LEU A 177 11.86 4.42 -11.71
C LEU A 177 11.00 3.82 -12.83
N ILE A 178 11.53 2.91 -13.65
CA ILE A 178 10.81 2.40 -14.82
C ILE A 178 9.86 1.25 -14.45
N ASN A 179 10.24 0.45 -13.47
CA ASN A 179 9.48 -0.72 -13.05
C ASN A 179 9.12 -0.63 -11.56
N PRO A 180 7.93 -1.15 -11.17
CA PRO A 180 7.53 -1.13 -9.78
C PRO A 180 8.45 -2.03 -8.94
N ASN A 181 8.86 -1.56 -7.78
CA ASN A 181 9.71 -2.31 -6.87
C ASN A 181 9.15 -2.26 -5.44
N GLN A 182 8.80 -3.43 -4.92
CA GLN A 182 8.32 -3.57 -3.55
C GLN A 182 9.27 -4.46 -2.76
N GLY A 183 9.70 -4.00 -1.59
CA GLY A 183 10.58 -4.74 -0.70
C GLY A 183 10.17 -4.58 0.76
N ILE A 184 10.13 -5.68 1.49
CA ILE A 184 9.84 -5.70 2.92
C ILE A 184 11.10 -6.21 3.62
N ALA A 185 11.73 -5.32 4.39
CA ALA A 185 12.90 -5.64 5.20
C ALA A 185 12.54 -5.61 6.69
N VAL A 186 13.53 -5.80 7.54
CA VAL A 186 13.38 -5.68 8.98
C VAL A 186 13.44 -4.20 9.38
N GLY A 187 12.37 -3.70 9.97
CA GLY A 187 12.29 -2.31 10.42
C GLY A 187 12.09 -1.26 9.32
N MET A 188 12.10 -1.65 8.04
CA MET A 188 11.85 -0.74 6.92
C MET A 188 11.30 -1.45 5.69
N ALA A 189 10.68 -0.68 4.82
CA ALA A 189 10.12 -1.18 3.57
C ALA A 189 10.47 -0.23 2.42
N SER A 190 10.39 -0.73 1.20
CA SER A 190 10.45 0.04 -0.03
C SER A 190 9.19 -0.24 -0.85
N ASN A 191 8.57 0.79 -1.41
CA ASN A 191 7.47 0.65 -2.36
C ASN A 191 7.59 1.77 -3.39
N ILE A 192 8.19 1.45 -4.53
CA ILE A 192 8.47 2.38 -5.62
C ILE A 192 7.50 2.05 -6.75
N CYS A 193 6.74 3.05 -7.21
CA CYS A 193 5.89 2.92 -8.39
C CYS A 193 6.69 3.03 -9.68
N SER A 194 6.13 2.55 -10.78
CA SER A 194 6.70 2.70 -12.10
C SER A 194 6.30 4.02 -12.76
N PHE A 195 7.15 4.47 -13.68
CA PHE A 195 6.93 5.66 -14.50
C PHE A 195 7.21 5.35 -15.96
N ASN A 196 6.65 6.13 -16.87
CA ASN A 196 6.85 5.96 -18.29
C ASN A 196 8.33 6.21 -18.69
N LEU A 197 8.91 5.28 -19.45
CA LEU A 197 10.34 5.33 -19.83
C LEU A 197 10.71 6.62 -20.58
N LYS A 198 9.88 7.06 -21.51
CA LYS A 198 10.13 8.28 -22.29
C LYS A 198 10.14 9.51 -21.39
N GLU A 199 9.15 9.61 -20.49
CA GLU A 199 9.02 10.70 -19.54
C GLU A 199 10.21 10.74 -18.56
N VAL A 200 10.64 9.58 -18.04
CA VAL A 200 11.82 9.49 -17.17
C VAL A 200 13.10 9.90 -17.89
N CYS A 201 13.28 9.49 -19.15
CA CYS A 201 14.43 9.93 -19.95
C CYS A 201 14.42 11.45 -20.16
N ASP A 202 13.27 12.04 -20.51
CA ASP A 202 13.14 13.47 -20.74
C ASP A 202 13.36 14.27 -19.44
N ALA A 203 12.81 13.81 -18.31
CA ALA A 203 13.03 14.39 -17.00
C ALA A 203 14.51 14.33 -16.57
N THR A 204 15.18 13.21 -16.84
CA THR A 204 16.61 13.05 -16.54
C THR A 204 17.46 14.00 -17.37
N ILE A 205 17.17 14.14 -18.65
CA ILE A 205 17.87 15.10 -19.55
C ILE A 205 17.65 16.54 -19.05
N ALA A 206 16.43 16.88 -18.63
CA ALA A 206 16.12 18.18 -18.06
C ALA A 206 16.92 18.45 -16.77
N CYS A 207 17.02 17.47 -15.86
CA CYS A 207 17.80 17.56 -14.64
C CYS A 207 19.32 17.73 -14.90
N MET A 208 19.85 17.07 -15.95
CA MET A 208 21.25 17.25 -16.33
C MET A 208 21.57 18.66 -16.85
N LYS A 209 20.61 19.28 -17.56
CA LYS A 209 20.77 20.65 -18.10
C LYS A 209 20.54 21.73 -17.03
N ASN A 210 19.62 21.49 -16.13
CA ASN A 210 19.27 22.42 -15.07
C ASN A 210 18.93 21.65 -13.79
N GLU A 211 19.80 21.78 -12.77
CA GLU A 211 19.58 21.13 -11.48
C GLU A 211 18.27 21.53 -10.80
N ASN A 212 17.70 22.68 -11.14
CA ASN A 212 16.42 23.18 -10.64
C ASN A 212 15.23 22.87 -11.56
N ALA A 213 15.38 21.96 -12.54
CA ALA A 213 14.30 21.57 -13.41
C ALA A 213 13.09 21.03 -12.60
N ASP A 214 11.90 21.46 -13.00
CA ASP A 214 10.64 20.96 -12.43
C ASP A 214 10.30 19.63 -13.11
N VAL A 215 10.56 18.52 -12.41
CA VAL A 215 10.44 17.15 -12.92
C VAL A 215 9.00 16.82 -13.32
N ILE A 216 8.00 17.35 -12.61
CA ILE A 216 6.57 17.11 -12.88
C ILE A 216 6.17 17.51 -14.30
N LYS A 217 6.81 18.53 -14.87
CA LYS A 217 6.51 18.98 -16.24
C LYS A 217 6.86 17.94 -17.33
N TYR A 218 7.84 17.09 -17.05
CA TYR A 218 8.32 16.06 -17.97
C TYR A 218 7.72 14.69 -17.65
N MET A 219 7.41 14.47 -16.40
CA MET A 219 6.95 13.20 -15.84
C MET A 219 5.82 13.49 -14.84
N PRO A 220 4.57 13.64 -15.32
CA PRO A 220 3.48 14.18 -14.50
C PRO A 220 3.02 13.24 -13.38
N ALA A 221 3.06 11.92 -13.59
CA ALA A 221 2.59 10.93 -12.62
C ALA A 221 3.11 9.52 -12.93
N PRO A 222 2.94 8.55 -12.02
CA PRO A 222 3.19 7.13 -12.24
C PRO A 222 2.44 6.55 -13.44
N ASP A 223 3.00 5.47 -14.02
CA ASP A 223 2.45 4.70 -15.12
C ASP A 223 2.57 3.21 -14.80
N PHE A 224 1.51 2.43 -15.00
CA PHE A 224 1.45 1.02 -14.60
C PHE A 224 1.17 0.09 -15.78
N SER A 225 1.62 -1.17 -15.65
CA SER A 225 1.48 -2.19 -16.69
C SER A 225 0.02 -2.51 -17.04
N MET A 226 -0.87 -2.43 -16.05
CA MET A 226 -2.30 -2.71 -16.20
C MET A 226 -3.13 -1.49 -16.63
N GLY A 227 -2.51 -0.30 -16.77
CA GLY A 227 -3.24 0.93 -17.07
C GLY A 227 -3.92 1.51 -15.82
N ALA A 228 -5.25 1.59 -15.84
CA ALA A 228 -6.13 2.22 -14.85
C ALA A 228 -6.11 3.76 -14.89
N ASP A 229 -7.07 4.38 -14.21
CA ASP A 229 -7.15 5.82 -14.06
C ASP A 229 -6.49 6.25 -12.76
N LEU A 230 -5.53 7.17 -12.83
CA LEU A 230 -4.91 7.78 -11.66
C LEU A 230 -5.64 9.05 -11.30
N ILE A 231 -6.16 9.12 -10.07
CA ILE A 231 -6.78 10.34 -9.55
C ILE A 231 -5.66 11.34 -9.24
N TYR A 232 -5.52 12.31 -10.13
CA TYR A 232 -4.42 13.26 -10.11
C TYR A 232 -4.68 14.42 -9.16
N SER A 233 -3.73 14.65 -8.26
CA SER A 233 -3.62 15.84 -7.43
C SER A 233 -2.18 16.36 -7.51
N GLU A 234 -1.98 17.55 -8.05
CA GLU A 234 -0.65 18.12 -8.20
C GLU A 234 0.08 18.27 -6.86
N SER A 235 -0.64 18.65 -5.81
CA SER A 235 -0.05 18.84 -4.47
C SER A 235 0.47 17.53 -3.88
N GLU A 236 -0.28 16.43 -4.01
CA GLU A 236 0.16 15.11 -3.54
C GLU A 236 1.32 14.56 -4.39
N MET A 237 1.27 14.76 -5.73
CA MET A 237 2.38 14.38 -6.60
C MET A 237 3.66 15.13 -6.27
N ARG A 238 3.59 16.46 -6.07
CA ARG A 238 4.76 17.26 -5.65
C ARG A 238 5.35 16.74 -4.34
N LYS A 239 4.52 16.42 -3.36
CA LYS A 239 4.95 15.84 -2.09
C LYS A 239 5.71 14.52 -2.29
N ILE A 240 5.17 13.61 -3.12
CA ILE A 240 5.84 12.34 -3.45
C ILE A 240 7.17 12.59 -4.14
N TYR A 241 7.21 13.52 -5.11
CA TYR A 241 8.42 13.84 -5.87
C TYR A 241 9.52 14.49 -5.05
N GLU A 242 9.15 15.23 -4.01
CA GLU A 242 10.09 15.88 -3.09
C GLU A 242 10.57 14.95 -1.97
N THR A 243 9.66 14.16 -1.40
CA THR A 243 9.93 13.39 -0.17
C THR A 243 10.09 11.89 -0.37
N GLY A 244 9.68 11.35 -1.52
CA GLY A 244 9.59 9.90 -1.76
C GLY A 244 8.47 9.21 -0.98
N ARG A 245 7.58 9.97 -0.32
CA ARG A 245 6.48 9.48 0.51
C ARG A 245 5.17 10.17 0.17
N GLY A 246 4.09 9.42 0.19
CA GLY A 246 2.73 9.88 -0.07
C GLY A 246 1.88 8.76 -0.62
N SER A 247 0.68 9.07 -1.03
CA SER A 247 -0.22 8.09 -1.65
C SER A 247 -1.07 8.76 -2.72
N PHE A 248 -1.47 7.97 -3.70
CA PHE A 248 -2.44 8.36 -4.71
C PHE A 248 -3.39 7.20 -4.96
N LYS A 249 -4.55 7.48 -5.55
CA LYS A 249 -5.54 6.47 -5.84
C LYS A 249 -5.52 6.08 -7.31
N LEU A 250 -5.72 4.79 -7.55
CA LEU A 250 -5.93 4.20 -8.86
C LEU A 250 -7.37 3.68 -8.93
N ARG A 251 -8.02 3.89 -10.06
CA ARG A 251 -9.40 3.50 -10.31
C ARG A 251 -9.48 2.64 -11.56
N ALA A 252 -10.26 1.57 -11.50
CA ALA A 252 -10.53 0.68 -12.62
C ALA A 252 -11.22 1.42 -13.78
N LYS A 253 -10.92 1.03 -15.02
CA LYS A 253 -11.66 1.47 -16.21
C LYS A 253 -12.69 0.45 -16.61
N TYR A 254 -13.83 0.92 -17.07
CA TYR A 254 -14.93 0.09 -17.50
C TYR A 254 -15.60 0.61 -18.76
N THR A 255 -16.29 -0.27 -19.44
CA THR A 255 -17.21 0.01 -20.52
C THR A 255 -18.57 -0.59 -20.20
N TYR A 256 -19.64 0.03 -20.68
CA TYR A 256 -20.99 -0.52 -20.51
C TYR A 256 -21.52 -1.05 -21.81
N ASP A 257 -21.69 -2.38 -21.86
CA ASP A 257 -22.36 -3.07 -22.96
C ASP A 257 -23.88 -3.00 -22.78
N LYS A 258 -24.52 -2.10 -23.52
CA LYS A 258 -25.97 -1.90 -23.51
C LYS A 258 -26.75 -3.12 -24.05
N ALA A 259 -26.16 -3.91 -24.94
CA ALA A 259 -26.85 -5.04 -25.55
C ALA A 259 -27.04 -6.19 -24.55
N ASN A 260 -26.02 -6.45 -23.75
CA ASN A 260 -26.01 -7.50 -22.75
C ASN A 260 -26.35 -6.99 -21.34
N ASN A 261 -26.56 -5.67 -21.16
CA ASN A 261 -26.76 -5.02 -19.87
C ASN A 261 -25.66 -5.40 -18.85
N CYS A 262 -24.41 -5.34 -19.31
CA CYS A 262 -23.23 -5.76 -18.58
C CYS A 262 -22.20 -4.61 -18.47
N ILE A 263 -21.58 -4.45 -17.30
CA ILE A 263 -20.39 -3.64 -17.12
C ILE A 263 -19.18 -4.53 -17.35
N GLU A 264 -18.32 -4.14 -18.27
CA GLU A 264 -17.05 -4.79 -18.57
C GLU A 264 -15.92 -3.95 -18.00
N ILE A 265 -15.19 -4.49 -17.03
CA ILE A 265 -14.02 -3.86 -16.42
C ILE A 265 -12.79 -4.33 -17.19
N ASN A 266 -12.12 -3.38 -17.88
CA ASN A 266 -11.03 -3.68 -18.81
C ASN A 266 -9.64 -3.40 -18.23
N GLU A 267 -9.53 -2.54 -17.20
CA GLU A 267 -8.30 -2.22 -16.49
C GLU A 267 -8.59 -2.12 -14.99
N ILE A 268 -7.67 -2.63 -14.17
CA ILE A 268 -7.79 -2.58 -12.70
C ILE A 268 -6.55 -1.95 -12.06
N PRO A 269 -6.67 -1.43 -10.82
CA PRO A 269 -5.51 -0.96 -10.07
C PRO A 269 -4.43 -2.03 -9.93
N TYR A 270 -3.17 -1.65 -10.11
CA TYR A 270 -2.00 -2.54 -9.97
C TYR A 270 -1.92 -3.21 -8.58
N THR A 271 -2.56 -2.63 -7.57
CA THR A 271 -2.53 -3.08 -6.17
C THR A 271 -3.48 -4.24 -5.85
N THR A 272 -4.36 -4.61 -6.77
CA THR A 272 -5.43 -5.61 -6.54
C THR A 272 -5.39 -6.77 -7.53
N THR A 273 -6.25 -7.76 -7.33
CA THR A 273 -6.41 -8.93 -8.20
C THR A 273 -7.88 -9.18 -8.53
N VAL A 274 -8.12 -9.92 -9.62
CA VAL A 274 -9.46 -10.31 -10.07
C VAL A 274 -10.26 -10.98 -8.94
N GLU A 275 -9.65 -11.93 -8.26
CA GLU A 275 -10.28 -12.71 -7.19
C GLU A 275 -10.64 -11.85 -5.98
N ALA A 276 -9.79 -10.84 -5.68
CA ALA A 276 -10.07 -9.91 -4.59
C ALA A 276 -11.28 -9.02 -4.91
N ILE A 277 -11.41 -8.57 -6.16
CA ILE A 277 -12.54 -7.76 -6.63
C ILE A 277 -13.82 -8.58 -6.64
N ILE A 278 -13.83 -9.71 -7.35
CA ILE A 278 -15.02 -10.58 -7.46
C ILE A 278 -15.44 -11.08 -6.09
N GLY A 279 -14.49 -11.54 -5.27
CA GLY A 279 -14.77 -12.01 -3.91
C GLY A 279 -15.44 -10.94 -3.05
N LYS A 280 -14.98 -9.68 -3.14
CA LYS A 280 -15.56 -8.55 -2.40
C LYS A 280 -16.96 -8.19 -2.92
N ILE A 281 -17.16 -8.17 -4.23
CA ILE A 281 -18.48 -7.97 -4.84
C ILE A 281 -19.46 -9.04 -4.35
N MET A 282 -19.09 -10.33 -4.38
CA MET A 282 -19.93 -11.43 -3.94
C MET A 282 -20.25 -11.38 -2.44
N GLU A 283 -19.30 -10.95 -1.61
CA GLU A 283 -19.54 -10.69 -0.18
C GLU A 283 -20.62 -9.63 0.01
N LEU A 284 -20.53 -8.51 -0.72
CA LEU A 284 -21.48 -7.40 -0.63
C LEU A 284 -22.86 -7.77 -1.18
N VAL A 285 -22.93 -8.60 -2.23
CA VAL A 285 -24.19 -9.14 -2.75
C VAL A 285 -24.87 -10.05 -1.70
N LYS A 286 -24.11 -10.97 -1.08
CA LYS A 286 -24.62 -11.83 0.00
C LYS A 286 -25.10 -11.04 1.22
N ALA A 287 -24.43 -9.93 1.53
CA ALA A 287 -24.81 -9.00 2.60
C ALA A 287 -25.99 -8.08 2.23
N ASN A 288 -26.61 -8.25 1.05
CA ASN A 288 -27.68 -7.40 0.51
C ASN A 288 -27.31 -5.91 0.34
N LYS A 289 -26.01 -5.57 0.30
CA LYS A 289 -25.51 -4.21 0.08
C LYS A 289 -25.41 -3.85 -1.40
N LEU A 290 -25.23 -4.85 -2.28
CA LEU A 290 -25.24 -4.71 -3.74
C LEU A 290 -26.40 -5.54 -4.30
N LYS A 291 -27.57 -4.90 -4.43
CA LYS A 291 -28.78 -5.55 -4.99
C LYS A 291 -28.85 -5.45 -6.51
N GLU A 292 -28.07 -4.57 -7.08
CA GLU A 292 -28.05 -4.17 -8.49
C GLU A 292 -27.40 -5.19 -9.41
N ILE A 293 -26.48 -6.00 -8.88
CA ILE A 293 -25.72 -7.01 -9.62
C ILE A 293 -26.46 -8.34 -9.57
N SER A 294 -26.54 -9.02 -10.73
CA SER A 294 -27.07 -10.37 -10.83
C SER A 294 -25.98 -11.43 -10.85
N ASP A 295 -24.85 -11.18 -11.53
CA ASP A 295 -23.70 -12.07 -11.60
C ASP A 295 -22.39 -11.28 -11.79
N ALA A 296 -21.25 -11.89 -11.40
CA ALA A 296 -19.91 -11.33 -11.57
C ALA A 296 -18.96 -12.45 -12.00
N ARG A 297 -18.34 -12.30 -13.18
CA ARG A 297 -17.51 -13.33 -13.80
C ARG A 297 -16.15 -12.78 -14.22
N ASP A 298 -15.14 -13.65 -14.17
CA ASP A 298 -13.86 -13.44 -14.84
C ASP A 298 -13.96 -13.97 -16.27
N GLU A 299 -13.88 -13.09 -17.25
CA GLU A 299 -13.88 -13.38 -18.69
C GLU A 299 -12.51 -13.13 -19.33
N THR A 300 -11.48 -13.01 -18.51
CA THR A 300 -10.10 -12.83 -18.98
C THR A 300 -9.66 -13.97 -19.87
N GLY A 301 -9.29 -13.67 -21.10
CA GLY A 301 -8.95 -14.66 -22.12
C GLY A 301 -7.83 -14.20 -23.05
N LEU A 302 -7.84 -14.75 -24.27
CA LEU A 302 -6.85 -14.39 -25.32
C LEU A 302 -7.00 -12.94 -25.79
N ASP A 303 -8.20 -12.39 -25.69
CA ASP A 303 -8.52 -11.03 -26.12
C ASP A 303 -8.12 -9.96 -25.07
N GLY A 304 -7.67 -10.39 -23.90
CA GLY A 304 -7.18 -9.53 -22.83
C GLY A 304 -7.86 -9.73 -21.50
N PHE A 305 -7.64 -8.79 -20.61
CA PHE A 305 -8.22 -8.74 -19.28
C PHE A 305 -9.67 -8.26 -19.33
N GLN A 306 -10.60 -8.99 -18.69
CA GLN A 306 -12.00 -8.57 -18.60
C GLN A 306 -12.71 -9.19 -17.37
N ILE A 307 -13.34 -8.33 -16.56
CA ILE A 307 -14.31 -8.76 -15.54
C ILE A 307 -15.69 -8.29 -16.01
N ALA A 308 -16.66 -9.21 -16.10
CA ALA A 308 -18.02 -8.93 -16.51
C ALA A 308 -18.95 -8.89 -15.29
N LEU A 309 -19.74 -7.80 -15.17
CA LEU A 309 -20.76 -7.62 -14.14
C LEU A 309 -22.13 -7.50 -14.79
N ASP A 310 -22.95 -8.53 -14.68
CA ASP A 310 -24.33 -8.52 -15.18
C ASP A 310 -25.23 -7.71 -14.27
N LEU A 311 -25.97 -6.77 -14.85
CA LEU A 311 -26.83 -5.87 -14.11
C LEU A 311 -28.28 -6.36 -14.12
N LYS A 312 -29.02 -6.02 -13.06
CA LYS A 312 -30.47 -6.13 -13.08
C LYS A 312 -31.08 -5.02 -13.94
N ARG A 313 -32.32 -5.24 -14.41
CA ARG A 313 -33.02 -4.25 -15.25
C ARG A 313 -33.24 -2.94 -14.50
N GLY A 314 -32.99 -1.82 -15.17
CA GLY A 314 -33.23 -0.48 -14.65
C GLY A 314 -32.13 0.08 -13.73
N VAL A 315 -30.97 -0.59 -13.66
CA VAL A 315 -29.82 -0.09 -12.92
C VAL A 315 -29.05 0.93 -13.78
N ASP A 316 -28.65 2.03 -13.15
CA ASP A 316 -27.74 3.01 -13.75
C ASP A 316 -26.29 2.52 -13.57
N PRO A 317 -25.53 2.26 -14.67
CA PRO A 317 -24.18 1.72 -14.59
C PRO A 317 -23.20 2.70 -13.92
N ASP A 318 -23.30 4.00 -14.17
CA ASP A 318 -22.34 4.99 -13.66
C ASP A 318 -22.52 5.19 -12.15
N MET A 319 -23.78 5.21 -11.68
CA MET A 319 -24.10 5.24 -10.26
C MET A 319 -23.63 3.97 -9.54
N LEU A 320 -23.80 2.81 -10.16
CA LEU A 320 -23.32 1.55 -9.61
C LEU A 320 -21.79 1.53 -9.53
N MET A 321 -21.09 1.98 -10.57
CA MET A 321 -19.63 2.04 -10.55
C MET A 321 -19.11 3.00 -9.48
N THR A 322 -19.76 4.14 -9.28
CA THR A 322 -19.43 5.06 -8.18
C THR A 322 -19.55 4.39 -6.81
N LYS A 323 -20.57 3.56 -6.61
CA LYS A 323 -20.78 2.74 -5.40
C LYS A 323 -19.71 1.66 -5.26
N LEU A 324 -19.36 0.97 -6.36
CA LEU A 324 -18.34 -0.08 -6.39
C LEU A 324 -16.95 0.47 -6.09
N TYR A 325 -16.58 1.63 -6.60
CA TYR A 325 -15.31 2.29 -6.30
C TYR A 325 -15.13 2.53 -4.79
N LYS A 326 -16.20 2.88 -4.08
CA LYS A 326 -16.13 3.09 -2.63
C LYS A 326 -16.08 1.80 -1.81
N LEU A 327 -16.73 0.74 -2.26
CA LEU A 327 -16.97 -0.47 -1.48
C LEU A 327 -16.04 -1.63 -1.82
N THR A 328 -15.30 -1.55 -2.92
CA THR A 328 -14.48 -2.64 -3.47
C THR A 328 -13.08 -2.15 -3.86
N PRO A 329 -12.11 -3.05 -4.09
CA PRO A 329 -10.78 -2.68 -4.58
C PRO A 329 -10.73 -2.19 -6.04
N LEU A 330 -11.86 -1.88 -6.67
CA LEU A 330 -11.90 -1.21 -7.98
C LEU A 330 -11.37 0.24 -7.92
N GLU A 331 -11.36 0.86 -6.75
CA GLU A 331 -10.54 2.01 -6.42
C GLU A 331 -9.64 1.63 -5.24
N ASP A 332 -8.34 1.76 -5.41
CA ASP A 332 -7.38 1.41 -4.37
C ASP A 332 -6.23 2.43 -4.31
N SER A 333 -5.58 2.49 -3.17
CA SER A 333 -4.53 3.46 -2.87
C SER A 333 -3.15 2.84 -3.00
N PHE A 334 -2.27 3.45 -3.80
CA PHE A 334 -0.86 3.12 -3.85
C PHE A 334 -0.09 4.02 -2.87
N SER A 335 0.54 3.41 -1.87
CA SER A 335 1.35 4.13 -0.88
C SER A 335 2.83 4.11 -1.26
N CYS A 336 3.39 5.27 -1.60
CA CYS A 336 4.78 5.43 -1.98
C CYS A 336 5.70 5.47 -0.75
N ASN A 337 6.82 4.74 -0.84
CA ASN A 337 7.94 4.82 0.08
C ASN A 337 9.22 4.50 -0.71
N PHE A 338 9.86 5.52 -1.28
CA PHE A 338 11.00 5.37 -2.19
C PHE A 338 12.29 5.20 -1.39
N ASN A 339 12.39 4.06 -0.71
CA ASN A 339 13.56 3.67 0.05
C ASN A 339 14.49 2.87 -0.87
N ILE A 340 15.68 3.38 -1.11
CA ILE A 340 16.69 2.78 -1.99
C ILE A 340 18.04 2.73 -1.29
N LEU A 341 18.92 1.85 -1.74
CA LEU A 341 20.30 1.77 -1.26
C LEU A 341 21.20 2.65 -2.12
N ILE A 342 21.89 3.58 -1.46
CA ILE A 342 22.98 4.36 -2.06
C ILE A 342 24.24 4.04 -1.29
N ASN A 343 25.24 3.46 -1.94
CA ASN A 343 26.48 3.00 -1.30
C ASN A 343 26.20 2.15 -0.04
N ALA A 344 25.33 1.14 -0.20
CA ALA A 344 24.88 0.20 0.85
C ALA A 344 24.16 0.87 2.05
N ARG A 345 23.71 2.13 1.93
CA ARG A 345 22.93 2.83 2.96
C ARG A 345 21.50 3.04 2.51
N PRO A 346 20.48 2.61 3.28
CA PRO A 346 19.10 2.85 2.95
C PRO A 346 18.73 4.33 3.12
N MET A 347 18.16 4.92 2.08
CA MET A 347 17.76 6.32 2.06
C MET A 347 16.37 6.45 1.40
N VAL A 348 15.48 7.23 2.01
CA VAL A 348 14.22 7.60 1.38
C VAL A 348 14.45 8.89 0.61
N LEU A 349 14.31 8.83 -0.70
CA LEU A 349 14.63 9.91 -1.62
C LEU A 349 13.43 10.29 -2.48
N GLY A 350 13.27 11.58 -2.75
CA GLY A 350 12.34 12.06 -3.76
C GLY A 350 12.80 11.72 -5.18
N VAL A 351 11.88 11.79 -6.13
CA VAL A 351 12.17 11.44 -7.55
C VAL A 351 13.35 12.22 -8.10
N LYS A 352 13.40 13.53 -7.87
CA LYS A 352 14.50 14.36 -8.32
C LYS A 352 15.86 13.93 -7.74
N GLN A 353 15.89 13.60 -6.46
CA GLN A 353 17.10 13.12 -5.80
C GLN A 353 17.54 11.76 -6.36
N ILE A 354 16.61 10.87 -6.65
CA ILE A 354 16.89 9.57 -7.29
C ILE A 354 17.53 9.80 -8.67
N LEU A 355 16.97 10.69 -9.49
CA LEU A 355 17.53 11.03 -10.80
C LEU A 355 18.94 11.62 -10.67
N GLN A 356 19.18 12.50 -9.70
CA GLN A 356 20.51 13.06 -9.44
C GLN A 356 21.52 11.98 -9.03
N GLN A 357 21.15 11.06 -8.14
CA GLN A 357 22.01 9.93 -7.75
C GLN A 357 22.30 9.00 -8.92
N TRP A 358 21.29 8.72 -9.76
CA TRP A 358 21.49 7.92 -10.96
C TRP A 358 22.40 8.62 -11.97
N ILE A 359 22.29 9.95 -12.17
CA ILE A 359 23.16 10.71 -13.05
C ILE A 359 24.62 10.59 -12.58
N LEU A 360 24.88 10.75 -11.28
CA LEU A 360 26.22 10.59 -10.72
C LEU A 360 26.77 9.18 -10.94
N PHE A 361 25.95 8.16 -10.66
CA PHE A 361 26.30 6.77 -10.90
C PHE A 361 26.63 6.52 -12.38
N ARG A 362 25.77 6.98 -13.31
CA ARG A 362 25.95 6.77 -14.76
C ARG A 362 27.18 7.52 -15.28
N MET A 363 27.42 8.74 -14.82
CA MET A 363 28.64 9.48 -15.16
C MET A 363 29.91 8.69 -14.79
N ASN A 364 29.93 8.09 -13.61
CA ASN A 364 31.05 7.23 -13.20
C ASN A 364 31.20 6.01 -14.11
N CYS A 365 30.10 5.34 -14.46
CA CYS A 365 30.14 4.21 -15.41
C CYS A 365 30.70 4.62 -16.78
N VAL A 366 30.27 5.77 -17.32
CA VAL A 366 30.76 6.28 -18.62
C VAL A 366 32.24 6.65 -18.51
N LYS A 367 32.66 7.37 -17.46
CA LYS A 367 34.06 7.72 -17.23
C LYS A 367 34.96 6.49 -17.10
N ASN A 368 34.52 5.46 -16.37
CA ASN A 368 35.28 4.22 -16.24
C ASN A 368 35.40 3.49 -17.59
N GLY A 369 34.31 3.45 -18.39
CA GLY A 369 34.35 2.91 -19.74
C GLY A 369 35.32 3.65 -20.65
N ILE A 370 35.37 4.99 -20.59
CA ILE A 370 36.30 5.83 -21.35
C ILE A 370 37.73 5.57 -20.88
N LYS A 371 37.99 5.47 -19.56
CA LYS A 371 39.34 5.13 -19.03
C LYS A 371 39.80 3.79 -19.57
N TYR A 372 38.94 2.76 -19.53
CA TYR A 372 39.28 1.46 -20.10
C TYR A 372 39.63 1.56 -21.58
N ASP A 373 38.86 2.34 -22.37
CA ASP A 373 39.14 2.53 -23.80
C ASP A 373 40.48 3.28 -24.00
N ILE A 374 40.79 4.28 -23.16
CA ILE A 374 42.09 5.00 -23.17
C ILE A 374 43.23 4.02 -22.88
N ASP A 375 43.11 3.21 -21.82
CA ASP A 375 44.11 2.22 -21.43
C ASP A 375 44.41 1.25 -22.56
N LYS A 376 43.36 0.65 -23.14
CA LYS A 376 43.49 -0.30 -24.26
C LYS A 376 44.04 0.31 -25.54
N LYS A 377 43.65 1.54 -25.85
CA LYS A 377 44.19 2.26 -27.03
C LYS A 377 45.61 2.70 -26.79
N SER A 378 45.95 3.10 -25.55
CA SER A 378 47.31 3.47 -25.15
C SER A 378 48.26 2.29 -25.19
N GLU A 379 47.82 1.10 -24.66
CA GLU A 379 48.57 -0.15 -24.79
C GLU A 379 48.86 -0.44 -26.27
N LYS A 380 47.83 -0.35 -27.13
CA LYS A 380 47.96 -0.60 -28.57
C LYS A 380 48.86 0.40 -29.29
N LEU A 381 48.71 1.70 -28.97
CA LEU A 381 49.58 2.79 -29.48
C LEU A 381 51.04 2.56 -29.09
N HIS A 382 51.29 2.15 -27.82
CA HIS A 382 52.59 1.84 -27.31
C HIS A 382 53.27 0.72 -28.13
N LEU A 383 52.59 -0.38 -28.39
CA LEU A 383 53.08 -1.49 -29.25
C LEU A 383 53.38 -1.03 -30.67
N LEU A 384 52.46 -0.26 -31.28
CA LEU A 384 52.63 0.25 -32.63
C LEU A 384 53.73 1.28 -32.78
N THR A 385 54.02 2.07 -31.70
CA THR A 385 55.11 3.03 -31.68
C THR A 385 56.47 2.32 -31.68
N GLY A 386 56.60 1.22 -30.89
CA GLY A 386 57.79 0.36 -30.96
C GLY A 386 57.99 -0.24 -32.35
N LEU A 387 56.89 -0.77 -32.93
CA LEU A 387 56.92 -1.28 -34.30
C LEU A 387 57.35 -0.22 -35.33
N LYS A 388 56.93 1.05 -35.24
CA LYS A 388 57.32 2.15 -36.10
C LYS A 388 58.83 2.36 -36.08
N LYS A 389 59.48 2.26 -34.93
CA LYS A 389 60.95 2.36 -34.81
C LYS A 389 61.67 1.30 -35.65
N ILE A 390 61.17 0.05 -35.58
CA ILE A 390 61.74 -1.06 -36.37
C ILE A 390 61.41 -1.02 -37.86
N LEU A 391 60.23 -0.53 -38.24
CA LEU A 391 59.87 -0.34 -39.62
C LEU A 391 60.71 0.68 -40.38
N LEU A 392 61.41 1.57 -39.64
CA LEU A 392 62.42 2.51 -40.20
C LEU A 392 63.74 1.79 -40.59
N ASP A 393 64.04 0.64 -39.95
CA ASP A 393 65.25 -0.15 -40.28
C ASP A 393 64.98 -1.64 -40.06
N ILE A 394 64.22 -2.20 -40.97
CA ILE A 394 63.78 -3.65 -40.94
C ILE A 394 64.99 -4.57 -41.10
N ASP A 395 65.99 -4.20 -41.93
CA ASP A 395 67.16 -5.04 -42.16
C ASP A 395 67.96 -5.22 -40.92
N LYS A 396 68.09 -4.19 -40.08
CA LYS A 396 68.74 -4.24 -38.75
C LYS A 396 67.98 -5.19 -37.84
N ALA A 397 66.64 -5.13 -37.80
CA ALA A 397 65.83 -6.00 -36.93
C ALA A 397 66.01 -7.47 -37.35
N ILE A 398 65.93 -7.79 -38.62
CA ILE A 398 66.14 -9.14 -39.18
C ILE A 398 67.57 -9.58 -38.86
N ALA A 399 68.57 -8.73 -38.99
CA ALA A 399 69.95 -9.06 -38.67
C ALA A 399 70.16 -9.39 -37.20
N ILE A 400 69.58 -8.59 -36.27
CA ILE A 400 69.59 -8.86 -34.84
C ILE A 400 69.01 -10.24 -34.54
N ILE A 401 67.75 -10.54 -35.01
CA ILE A 401 67.09 -11.79 -34.75
C ILE A 401 67.89 -12.97 -35.31
N ARG A 402 68.45 -12.86 -36.52
CA ARG A 402 69.19 -13.92 -37.23
C ARG A 402 70.56 -14.21 -36.59
N HIS A 403 71.22 -13.22 -36.03
CA HIS A 403 72.54 -13.41 -35.41
C HIS A 403 72.50 -13.70 -33.91
N THR A 404 71.34 -13.71 -33.31
CA THR A 404 71.14 -14.10 -31.92
C THR A 404 71.20 -15.62 -31.80
N GLU A 405 72.09 -16.14 -30.94
CA GLU A 405 72.31 -17.60 -30.81
C GLU A 405 71.21 -18.27 -29.97
N LYS A 406 70.63 -17.61 -29.00
CA LYS A 406 69.60 -18.16 -28.11
C LYS A 406 68.30 -17.41 -28.26
N ASP A 407 67.21 -18.13 -28.24
CA ASP A 407 65.87 -17.57 -28.32
C ASP A 407 65.58 -16.59 -27.19
N THR A 408 66.08 -16.89 -25.96
CA THR A 408 65.95 -16.00 -24.76
C THR A 408 66.62 -14.65 -24.88
N ASP A 409 67.60 -14.50 -25.79
CA ASP A 409 68.39 -13.28 -25.97
C ASP A 409 67.85 -12.39 -27.08
N VAL A 410 66.85 -12.86 -27.83
CA VAL A 410 66.24 -12.11 -28.96
C VAL A 410 65.56 -10.84 -28.47
N VAL A 411 64.77 -10.91 -27.42
CA VAL A 411 64.02 -9.76 -26.85
C VAL A 411 64.99 -8.75 -26.28
N PRO A 412 65.96 -9.10 -25.40
CA PRO A 412 66.99 -8.15 -24.94
C PRO A 412 67.81 -7.50 -26.07
N ASN A 413 68.20 -8.23 -27.09
CA ASN A 413 68.97 -7.66 -28.21
C ASN A 413 68.16 -6.70 -29.08
N LEU A 414 66.83 -6.93 -29.23
CA LEU A 414 65.92 -6.00 -29.90
C LEU A 414 65.72 -4.74 -29.07
N MET A 415 65.60 -4.87 -27.74
CA MET A 415 65.48 -3.74 -26.82
C MET A 415 66.68 -2.82 -26.94
N GLU A 416 67.90 -3.35 -26.86
CA GLU A 416 69.12 -2.54 -26.96
C GLU A 416 69.33 -1.98 -28.37
N GLY A 417 69.01 -2.76 -29.43
CA GLY A 417 69.15 -2.35 -30.80
C GLY A 417 68.26 -1.21 -31.27
N PHE A 418 67.09 -1.06 -30.71
CA PHE A 418 66.06 -0.09 -31.15
C PHE A 418 65.61 0.87 -30.03
N ASP A 419 66.18 0.76 -28.82
CA ASP A 419 65.75 1.52 -27.68
C ASP A 419 64.22 1.42 -27.43
N ILE A 420 63.74 0.19 -27.29
CA ILE A 420 62.38 -0.20 -27.05
C ILE A 420 62.29 -1.03 -25.77
N ASP A 421 61.14 -1.08 -25.13
CA ASP A 421 60.95 -1.90 -23.96
C ASP A 421 60.62 -3.38 -24.28
N GLU A 422 60.58 -4.20 -23.23
CA GLU A 422 60.37 -5.63 -23.32
C GLU A 422 59.05 -6.00 -24.02
N VAL A 423 57.93 -5.30 -23.66
CA VAL A 423 56.61 -5.59 -24.21
C VAL A 423 56.54 -5.27 -25.73
N GLN A 424 57.23 -4.17 -26.13
CA GLN A 424 57.36 -3.80 -27.54
C GLN A 424 58.25 -4.82 -28.30
N ALA A 425 59.36 -5.24 -27.67
CA ALA A 425 60.29 -6.23 -28.28
C ALA A 425 59.66 -7.60 -28.46
N GLU A 426 58.92 -8.11 -27.44
CA GLU A 426 58.15 -9.34 -27.57
C GLU A 426 57.13 -9.28 -28.67
N TYR A 427 56.28 -8.20 -28.71
CA TYR A 427 55.33 -8.04 -29.79
C TYR A 427 55.96 -8.06 -31.17
N ILE A 428 57.13 -7.49 -31.33
CA ILE A 428 57.87 -7.43 -32.58
C ILE A 428 58.47 -8.80 -32.94
N ALA A 429 59.05 -9.52 -31.97
CA ALA A 429 59.60 -10.85 -32.20
C ALA A 429 58.55 -11.85 -32.72
N GLU A 430 57.26 -11.68 -32.35
CA GLU A 430 56.16 -12.51 -32.76
C GLU A 430 55.57 -12.13 -34.13
N ILE A 431 55.98 -11.02 -34.74
CA ILE A 431 55.44 -10.56 -36.02
C ILE A 431 55.73 -11.50 -37.16
N LYS A 432 54.72 -11.89 -37.88
CA LYS A 432 54.87 -12.76 -39.07
C LYS A 432 55.60 -11.99 -40.20
N LEU A 433 56.65 -12.60 -40.80
CA LEU A 433 57.45 -12.00 -41.88
C LEU A 433 56.60 -11.40 -43.00
N ARG A 434 55.47 -12.01 -43.36
CA ARG A 434 54.55 -11.48 -44.38
C ARG A 434 53.95 -10.12 -44.01
N SER A 435 53.95 -9.74 -42.73
CA SER A 435 53.43 -8.48 -42.21
C SER A 435 54.45 -7.33 -42.28
N LEU A 436 55.63 -7.57 -42.79
CA LEU A 436 56.68 -6.56 -42.98
C LEU A 436 56.67 -5.93 -44.40
N ASN A 437 55.56 -6.12 -45.12
CA ASN A 437 55.43 -5.51 -46.47
C ASN A 437 55.06 -4.00 -46.37
N LYS A 438 55.28 -3.28 -47.49
CA LYS A 438 55.08 -1.82 -47.58
C LYS A 438 53.63 -1.39 -47.26
N GLU A 439 52.62 -2.18 -47.68
CA GLU A 439 51.21 -1.91 -47.43
C GLU A 439 50.91 -1.97 -45.94
N TYR A 440 51.40 -2.99 -45.25
CA TYR A 440 51.22 -3.14 -43.79
C TYR A 440 51.86 -1.95 -43.04
N ILE A 441 53.02 -1.51 -43.45
CA ILE A 441 53.72 -0.34 -42.84
C ILE A 441 52.87 0.93 -42.93
N ILE A 442 52.36 1.22 -44.16
CA ILE A 442 51.51 2.40 -44.40
C ILE A 442 50.24 2.33 -43.55
N ASN A 443 49.58 1.17 -43.51
CA ASN A 443 48.35 1.01 -42.73
C ASN A 443 48.59 1.15 -41.22
N ARG A 444 49.72 0.66 -40.69
CA ARG A 444 50.07 0.82 -39.27
C ARG A 444 50.44 2.24 -38.90
N THR A 445 51.10 2.97 -39.79
CA THR A 445 51.41 4.42 -39.57
C THR A 445 50.13 5.25 -39.53
N ALA A 446 49.20 5.00 -40.46
CA ALA A 446 47.89 5.67 -40.43
C ALA A 446 47.06 5.27 -39.18
N GLU A 447 47.16 4.01 -38.72
CA GLU A 447 46.51 3.56 -37.47
C GLU A 447 47.09 4.29 -36.22
N ILE A 448 48.38 4.56 -36.17
CA ILE A 448 49.02 5.33 -35.08
C ILE A 448 48.42 6.74 -35.00
N GLU A 449 48.36 7.46 -36.16
CA GLU A 449 47.82 8.81 -36.22
C GLU A 449 46.33 8.84 -35.72
N LYS A 450 45.54 7.91 -36.25
CA LYS A 450 44.13 7.75 -35.81
C LYS A 450 43.98 7.45 -34.33
N LEU A 451 44.81 6.55 -33.78
CA LEU A 451 44.79 6.24 -32.34
C LEU A 451 45.17 7.42 -31.46
N MET A 452 46.14 8.28 -31.92
CA MET A 452 46.52 9.50 -31.24
C MET A 452 45.33 10.50 -31.18
N GLU A 453 44.65 10.73 -32.32
CA GLU A 453 43.47 11.58 -32.40
C GLU A 453 42.33 11.05 -31.51
N GLU A 454 42.06 9.74 -31.56
CA GLU A 454 41.03 9.09 -30.72
C GLU A 454 41.37 9.21 -29.23
N LEU A 455 42.66 9.08 -28.81
CA LEU A 455 43.09 9.23 -27.44
C LEU A 455 42.97 10.68 -26.95
N GLU A 456 43.32 11.64 -27.79
CA GLU A 456 43.18 13.06 -27.49
C GLU A 456 41.70 13.41 -27.25
N GLU A 457 40.79 12.93 -28.12
CA GLU A 457 39.35 13.14 -27.99
C GLU A 457 38.80 12.48 -26.73
N LEU A 458 39.17 11.21 -26.42
CA LEU A 458 38.74 10.51 -25.21
C LEU A 458 39.23 11.22 -23.93
N ASN A 459 40.48 11.71 -23.91
CA ASN A 459 41.00 12.46 -22.78
C ASN A 459 40.28 13.82 -22.61
N ARG A 460 39.93 14.49 -23.72
CA ARG A 460 39.13 15.70 -23.70
C ARG A 460 37.76 15.46 -23.08
N ILE A 461 37.08 14.41 -23.52
CA ILE A 461 35.77 14.02 -22.98
C ILE A 461 35.88 13.66 -21.49
N LEU A 462 36.90 12.89 -21.10
CA LEU A 462 37.09 12.49 -19.70
C LEU A 462 37.30 13.68 -18.76
N GLY A 463 37.91 14.76 -19.26
CA GLY A 463 38.20 16.00 -18.52
C GLY A 463 37.00 16.95 -18.39
N ASP A 464 35.93 16.78 -19.18
CA ASP A 464 34.76 17.66 -19.19
C ASP A 464 33.48 16.93 -18.81
N ASP A 465 32.95 17.21 -17.64
CA ASP A 465 31.69 16.63 -17.15
C ASP A 465 30.48 16.96 -18.05
N ASN A 466 30.48 18.06 -18.77
CA ASN A 466 29.42 18.43 -19.68
C ASN A 466 29.41 17.53 -20.93
N GLU A 467 30.58 17.17 -21.44
CA GLU A 467 30.69 16.23 -22.55
C GLU A 467 30.20 14.84 -22.13
N VAL A 468 30.53 14.38 -20.93
CA VAL A 468 30.00 13.14 -20.39
C VAL A 468 28.47 13.20 -20.26
N LYS A 469 27.91 14.31 -19.76
CA LYS A 469 26.45 14.52 -19.70
C LYS A 469 25.81 14.53 -21.09
N ASN A 470 26.45 15.08 -22.10
CA ASN A 470 25.98 15.08 -23.48
C ASN A 470 25.88 13.65 -24.04
N ILE A 471 26.90 12.83 -23.79
CA ILE A 471 26.88 11.40 -24.17
C ILE A 471 25.72 10.68 -23.54
N ILE A 472 25.50 10.90 -22.22
CA ILE A 472 24.37 10.28 -21.50
C ILE A 472 23.04 10.77 -22.06
N ALA A 473 22.88 12.07 -22.32
CA ALA A 473 21.67 12.63 -22.90
C ALA A 473 21.34 12.02 -24.27
N ASP A 474 22.33 11.81 -25.13
CA ASP A 474 22.14 11.19 -26.43
C ASP A 474 21.82 9.68 -26.33
N GLN A 475 22.39 8.97 -25.35
CA GLN A 475 22.00 7.60 -25.01
C GLN A 475 20.54 7.56 -24.60
N LEU A 476 20.11 8.42 -23.67
CA LEU A 476 18.72 8.47 -23.19
C LEU A 476 17.72 8.78 -24.32
N LYS A 477 18.03 9.72 -25.23
CA LYS A 477 17.19 10.00 -26.40
C LYS A 477 17.04 8.76 -27.32
N LYS A 478 18.13 8.02 -27.55
CA LYS A 478 18.10 6.79 -28.34
C LYS A 478 17.27 5.70 -27.67
N ILE A 479 17.40 5.55 -26.34
CA ILE A 479 16.63 4.59 -25.55
C ILE A 479 15.15 4.96 -25.55
N ALA A 480 14.79 6.23 -25.31
CA ALA A 480 13.43 6.72 -25.36
C ALA A 480 12.78 6.49 -26.73
N LYS A 481 13.53 6.70 -27.82
CA LYS A 481 13.05 6.45 -29.19
C LYS A 481 12.85 4.96 -29.50
N LYS A 482 13.74 4.10 -28.99
CA LYS A 482 13.75 2.66 -29.33
C LYS A 482 12.79 1.85 -28.48
N TYR A 483 12.67 2.16 -27.18
CA TYR A 483 11.92 1.37 -26.21
C TYR A 483 10.76 2.15 -25.55
N GLY A 484 10.63 3.45 -25.81
CA GLY A 484 9.54 4.27 -25.28
C GLY A 484 8.19 3.78 -25.74
N GLN A 485 7.21 3.82 -24.84
CA GLN A 485 5.82 3.46 -25.06
C GLN A 485 4.93 4.65 -24.74
N GLU A 486 3.74 4.68 -25.31
CA GLU A 486 2.69 5.60 -24.87
C GLU A 486 2.27 5.26 -23.43
N ARG A 487 1.84 6.29 -22.67
CA ARG A 487 1.35 6.13 -21.30
C ARG A 487 0.12 5.22 -21.30
N LYS A 488 0.10 4.24 -20.41
CA LYS A 488 -1.04 3.33 -20.21
C LYS A 488 -2.03 3.90 -19.19
N THR A 489 -1.52 4.43 -18.07
CA THR A 489 -2.35 5.00 -16.99
C THR A 489 -2.85 6.38 -17.38
N THR A 490 -4.16 6.59 -17.38
CA THR A 490 -4.79 7.88 -17.67
C THR A 490 -4.84 8.75 -16.41
N LEU A 491 -4.71 10.05 -16.57
CA LEU A 491 -4.83 11.00 -15.46
C LEU A 491 -6.22 11.63 -15.48
N ILE A 492 -6.94 11.51 -14.36
CA ILE A 492 -8.26 12.14 -14.17
C ILE A 492 -8.20 13.15 -13.04
N SER A 493 -8.86 14.29 -13.20
CA SER A 493 -8.92 15.31 -12.15
C SER A 493 -9.78 14.84 -10.99
N GLY A 494 -9.31 15.07 -9.76
CA GLY A 494 -10.10 14.78 -8.56
C GLY A 494 -11.41 15.58 -8.49
N GLU A 495 -11.49 16.74 -9.17
CA GLU A 495 -12.68 17.59 -9.24
C GLU A 495 -13.79 17.01 -10.17
N GLU A 496 -13.43 16.14 -11.11
CA GLU A 496 -14.36 15.47 -12.03
C GLU A 496 -15.05 14.25 -11.40
N ILE A 497 -14.68 13.89 -10.16
CA ILE A 497 -15.13 12.68 -9.50
C ILE A 497 -16.42 12.97 -8.71
N THR A 498 -17.50 12.34 -9.09
CA THR A 498 -18.73 12.30 -8.28
C THR A 498 -18.48 11.38 -7.06
N GLU A 499 -18.51 11.96 -5.86
CA GLU A 499 -18.42 11.16 -4.64
C GLU A 499 -19.74 10.40 -4.41
N TYR A 500 -19.64 9.11 -4.14
CA TYR A 500 -20.78 8.31 -3.71
C TYR A 500 -21.21 8.72 -2.30
N ASN A 501 -22.37 9.32 -2.21
CA ASN A 501 -23.00 9.65 -0.94
C ASN A 501 -24.00 8.56 -0.57
N GLU A 502 -23.64 7.74 0.42
CA GLU A 502 -24.44 6.58 0.86
C GLU A 502 -25.86 6.96 1.25
N THR A 503 -26.05 8.22 1.69
CA THR A 503 -27.34 8.75 2.14
C THR A 503 -28.25 9.24 1.00
N GLU A 504 -27.70 9.55 -0.18
CA GLU A 504 -28.50 10.05 -1.31
C GLU A 504 -29.32 8.95 -2.01
N ASN A 505 -28.81 7.72 -2.00
CA ASN A 505 -29.43 6.57 -2.68
C ASN A 505 -30.26 5.65 -1.77
N ILE A 506 -30.50 6.06 -0.52
CA ILE A 506 -31.39 5.33 0.38
C ILE A 506 -32.79 5.91 0.21
N ASP A 507 -33.77 5.05 -0.11
CA ASP A 507 -35.17 5.48 -0.14
C ASP A 507 -35.57 6.02 1.22
N ASP A 508 -36.03 7.28 1.25
CA ASP A 508 -36.58 7.89 2.44
C ASP A 508 -38.10 7.78 2.42
N TYR A 509 -38.63 7.06 3.37
CA TYR A 509 -40.05 6.86 3.53
C TYR A 509 -40.45 6.99 5.01
N PRO A 510 -41.68 7.44 5.30
CA PRO A 510 -42.19 7.57 6.65
C PRO A 510 -42.40 6.20 7.27
N LEU A 511 -42.02 6.06 8.52
CA LEU A 511 -42.10 4.82 9.30
C LEU A 511 -42.35 5.10 10.79
N THR A 512 -42.74 4.04 11.50
CA THR A 512 -42.88 4.09 12.97
C THR A 512 -41.98 3.04 13.58
N ILE A 513 -41.27 3.44 14.64
CA ILE A 513 -40.39 2.59 15.43
C ILE A 513 -41.07 2.28 16.74
N PHE A 514 -41.14 0.98 17.08
CA PHE A 514 -41.65 0.48 18.34
C PHE A 514 -40.53 -0.19 19.12
N VAL A 515 -40.36 0.22 20.38
CA VAL A 515 -39.37 -0.39 21.29
C VAL A 515 -40.15 -1.02 22.45
N THR A 516 -39.79 -2.26 22.79
CA THR A 516 -40.46 -3.00 23.88
C THR A 516 -39.61 -2.98 25.16
N ARG A 517 -40.24 -3.31 26.31
CA ARG A 517 -39.60 -3.41 27.63
C ARG A 517 -38.45 -4.43 27.62
N ASP A 518 -38.62 -5.55 26.90
CA ASP A 518 -37.62 -6.61 26.81
C ASP A 518 -36.54 -6.34 25.73
N ASN A 519 -36.42 -5.07 25.28
CA ASN A 519 -35.43 -4.59 24.31
C ASN A 519 -35.59 -5.22 22.90
N TYR A 520 -36.82 -5.43 22.41
CA TYR A 520 -37.07 -5.68 21.01
C TYR A 520 -37.42 -4.36 20.29
N ILE A 521 -36.99 -4.24 19.05
CA ILE A 521 -37.25 -3.07 18.18
C ILE A 521 -37.92 -3.51 16.90
N LYS A 522 -38.91 -2.75 16.44
CA LYS A 522 -39.59 -2.94 15.15
C LYS A 522 -39.57 -1.65 14.34
N LYS A 523 -39.13 -1.73 13.11
CA LYS A 523 -39.25 -0.67 12.11
C LYS A 523 -40.37 -1.05 11.16
N ILE A 524 -41.48 -0.30 11.15
CA ILE A 524 -42.66 -0.61 10.32
C ILE A 524 -42.95 0.63 9.45
N SER A 525 -42.97 0.43 8.12
CA SER A 525 -43.33 1.52 7.21
C SER A 525 -44.78 1.95 7.43
N ALA A 526 -45.09 3.23 7.22
CA ALA A 526 -46.45 3.78 7.39
C ALA A 526 -47.48 3.06 6.51
N VAL A 527 -47.09 2.57 5.33
CA VAL A 527 -47.93 1.79 4.44
C VAL A 527 -48.25 0.44 5.05
N SER A 528 -47.25 -0.27 5.58
CA SER A 528 -47.43 -1.59 6.22
C SER A 528 -48.23 -1.48 7.50
N LEU A 529 -48.08 -0.42 8.27
CA LEU A 529 -48.84 -0.18 9.49
C LEU A 529 -50.35 0.07 9.21
N ARG A 530 -50.66 0.92 8.19
CA ARG A 530 -52.03 1.19 7.79
C ARG A 530 -52.78 -0.02 7.19
N SER A 531 -52.06 -0.91 6.54
CA SER A 531 -52.63 -2.12 5.94
C SER A 531 -52.80 -3.28 6.93
N SER A 532 -52.28 -3.16 8.15
CA SER A 532 -52.36 -4.23 9.15
C SER A 532 -53.63 -4.11 9.98
N THR A 533 -54.38 -5.25 10.07
CA THR A 533 -55.54 -5.42 10.92
C THR A 533 -55.24 -6.27 12.17
N THR A 534 -53.99 -6.68 12.34
CA THR A 534 -53.54 -7.57 13.44
C THR A 534 -52.88 -6.79 14.55
N GLU A 535 -52.98 -7.30 15.78
CA GLU A 535 -52.24 -6.77 16.93
C GLU A 535 -50.75 -7.03 16.82
N HIS A 536 -49.95 -6.21 17.52
CA HIS A 536 -48.49 -6.38 17.57
C HIS A 536 -48.12 -7.71 18.23
N LYS A 537 -47.37 -8.55 17.51
CA LYS A 537 -46.84 -9.76 18.12
C LYS A 537 -45.67 -9.36 19.05
N LEU A 538 -45.85 -9.64 20.33
CA LEU A 538 -44.83 -9.42 21.40
C LEU A 538 -44.48 -10.75 22.04
N LYS A 539 -43.40 -10.77 22.82
CA LYS A 539 -43.10 -11.88 23.73
C LYS A 539 -44.13 -11.95 24.86
N GLU A 540 -44.32 -13.11 25.47
CA GLU A 540 -45.19 -13.25 26.65
C GLU A 540 -44.72 -12.25 27.75
N THR A 541 -45.64 -11.46 28.27
CA THR A 541 -45.42 -10.43 29.31
C THR A 541 -44.61 -9.18 28.84
N ASP A 542 -44.26 -9.05 27.56
CA ASP A 542 -43.61 -7.86 27.04
C ASP A 542 -44.62 -6.78 26.59
N GLU A 543 -44.24 -5.53 26.65
CA GLU A 543 -45.08 -4.41 26.23
C GLU A 543 -44.27 -3.34 25.44
N ILE A 544 -44.96 -2.59 24.60
CA ILE A 544 -44.38 -1.48 23.87
C ILE A 544 -44.21 -0.30 24.86
N VAL A 545 -42.97 0.13 25.08
CA VAL A 545 -42.65 1.24 25.97
C VAL A 545 -42.38 2.54 25.25
N GLN A 546 -41.98 2.50 23.97
CA GLN A 546 -41.80 3.69 23.15
C GLN A 546 -42.34 3.46 21.74
N THR A 547 -43.04 4.47 21.21
CA THR A 547 -43.50 4.57 19.83
C THR A 547 -43.03 5.90 19.27
N MET A 548 -42.29 5.86 18.15
CA MET A 548 -41.65 7.04 17.57
C MET A 548 -41.93 7.07 16.07
N GLU A 549 -42.44 8.18 15.56
CA GLU A 549 -42.60 8.40 14.13
C GLU A 549 -41.32 9.04 13.56
N SER A 550 -40.89 8.59 12.39
CA SER A 550 -39.67 9.08 11.76
C SER A 550 -39.60 8.71 10.28
N THR A 551 -38.42 8.91 9.69
CA THR A 551 -38.11 8.50 8.31
C THR A 551 -36.97 7.50 8.27
N ASN A 552 -36.81 6.82 7.13
CA ASN A 552 -35.79 5.79 6.97
C ASN A 552 -34.36 6.34 7.03
N LYS A 553 -34.16 7.64 6.76
CA LYS A 553 -32.83 8.30 6.83
C LYS A 553 -32.47 8.83 8.22
N SER A 554 -33.34 8.73 9.20
CA SER A 554 -33.09 9.18 10.58
C SER A 554 -32.01 8.36 11.27
N GLU A 555 -31.54 8.86 12.40
CA GLU A 555 -30.56 8.17 13.26
C GLU A 555 -31.21 7.81 14.60
N LEU A 556 -30.90 6.60 15.08
CA LEU A 556 -31.32 6.07 16.37
C LEU A 556 -30.18 6.21 17.38
N ILE A 557 -30.51 6.71 18.57
CA ILE A 557 -29.59 6.78 19.71
C ILE A 557 -30.20 6.01 20.86
N PHE A 558 -29.52 4.95 21.32
CA PHE A 558 -29.94 4.07 22.39
C PHE A 558 -29.14 4.35 23.64
N PHE A 559 -29.77 4.80 24.70
CA PHE A 559 -29.13 5.04 26.00
C PHE A 559 -29.24 3.80 26.88
N SER A 560 -28.13 3.24 27.33
CA SER A 560 -28.08 2.08 28.21
C SER A 560 -27.97 2.46 29.67
N ASN A 561 -28.33 1.54 30.57
CA ASN A 561 -28.18 1.67 32.04
C ASN A 561 -26.73 1.76 32.51
N LYS A 562 -25.73 1.49 31.63
CA LYS A 562 -24.29 1.57 31.91
C LYS A 562 -23.63 2.88 31.41
N CYS A 563 -24.40 3.96 31.29
CA CYS A 563 -23.93 5.29 30.86
C CYS A 563 -23.29 5.27 29.45
N VAL A 564 -23.75 4.41 28.58
CA VAL A 564 -23.32 4.28 27.18
C VAL A 564 -24.46 4.70 26.26
N ALA A 565 -24.15 5.39 25.16
CA ALA A 565 -25.10 5.58 24.07
C ALA A 565 -24.60 4.85 22.82
N TYR A 566 -25.49 4.08 22.21
CA TYR A 566 -25.25 3.40 20.94
C TYR A 566 -25.96 4.14 19.82
N LYS A 567 -25.34 4.21 18.65
CA LYS A 567 -25.87 4.91 17.49
C LYS A 567 -26.04 3.94 16.32
N MET A 568 -27.14 4.06 15.60
CA MET A 568 -27.43 3.28 14.41
C MET A 568 -28.28 4.12 13.45
N LYS A 569 -28.08 3.95 12.16
CA LYS A 569 -28.98 4.53 11.15
C LYS A 569 -30.24 3.68 11.05
N THR A 570 -31.40 4.34 10.88
CA THR A 570 -32.69 3.65 10.81
C THR A 570 -32.77 2.68 9.62
N TYR A 571 -32.08 2.98 8.53
CA TYR A 571 -32.02 2.08 7.36
C TYR A 571 -31.18 0.82 7.60
N ASP A 572 -30.34 0.76 8.65
CA ASP A 572 -29.60 -0.44 9.05
C ASP A 572 -30.52 -1.49 9.73
N LEU A 573 -31.70 -1.10 10.22
CA LEU A 573 -32.72 -2.01 10.73
C LEU A 573 -33.55 -2.60 9.58
N ALA A 574 -33.85 -3.89 9.66
CA ALA A 574 -34.74 -4.53 8.71
C ALA A 574 -36.20 -4.07 8.89
N ASP A 575 -36.94 -3.94 7.78
CA ASP A 575 -38.37 -3.64 7.84
C ASP A 575 -39.13 -4.85 8.45
N ALA A 576 -39.93 -4.56 9.46
CA ALA A 576 -40.72 -5.54 10.18
C ALA A 576 -42.21 -5.41 9.82
N LYS A 577 -42.96 -6.50 10.04
CA LYS A 577 -44.44 -6.47 10.01
C LYS A 577 -44.99 -6.44 11.44
N VAL A 578 -46.22 -5.96 11.62
CA VAL A 578 -46.91 -5.97 12.92
C VAL A 578 -46.93 -7.37 13.54
N SER A 579 -47.07 -8.40 12.70
CA SER A 579 -47.15 -9.83 13.07
C SER A 579 -45.77 -10.49 13.40
N THR A 580 -44.65 -9.75 13.31
CA THR A 580 -43.31 -10.27 13.66
C THR A 580 -42.88 -9.74 15.04
N MET A 581 -41.95 -10.42 15.72
CA MET A 581 -41.44 -9.96 17.03
C MET A 581 -40.50 -8.78 16.92
N GLY A 582 -39.90 -8.50 15.75
CA GLY A 582 -38.86 -7.50 15.58
C GLY A 582 -37.46 -8.04 15.90
N GLU A 583 -36.48 -7.15 15.97
CA GLU A 583 -35.09 -7.49 16.21
C GLU A 583 -34.73 -7.28 17.68
N TYR A 584 -33.81 -8.10 18.20
CA TYR A 584 -33.36 -8.04 19.59
C TYR A 584 -32.17 -7.11 19.75
N LEU A 585 -32.36 -5.94 20.40
CA LEU A 585 -31.37 -4.88 20.53
C LEU A 585 -30.01 -5.33 21.13
N PRO A 586 -29.97 -6.15 22.20
CA PRO A 586 -28.70 -6.63 22.73
C PRO A 586 -27.82 -7.35 21.70
N GLY A 587 -28.44 -8.14 20.82
CA GLY A 587 -27.72 -8.85 19.75
C GLY A 587 -27.19 -7.91 18.66
N ILE A 588 -27.98 -6.90 18.26
CA ILE A 588 -27.63 -5.95 17.19
C ILE A 588 -26.54 -4.97 17.68
N LEU A 589 -26.69 -4.45 18.90
CA LEU A 589 -25.81 -3.43 19.47
C LEU A 589 -24.56 -4.03 20.15
N GLY A 590 -24.54 -5.35 20.38
CA GLY A 590 -23.45 -6.02 21.10
C GLY A 590 -23.37 -5.55 22.55
N LEU A 591 -24.51 -5.52 23.27
CA LEU A 591 -24.56 -5.10 24.67
C LEU A 591 -23.80 -6.08 25.56
N GLU A 592 -23.25 -5.57 26.67
CA GLU A 592 -22.59 -6.36 27.69
C GLU A 592 -23.63 -7.15 28.52
N GLU A 593 -23.18 -8.15 29.28
CA GLU A 593 -24.03 -8.88 30.21
C GLU A 593 -24.63 -7.89 31.24
N ASP A 594 -25.92 -7.98 31.50
CA ASP A 594 -26.70 -7.04 32.39
C ASP A 594 -26.82 -5.60 31.83
N GLU A 595 -26.43 -5.31 30.61
CA GLU A 595 -26.69 -4.02 29.96
C GLU A 595 -28.05 -4.03 29.27
N LYS A 596 -28.87 -2.99 29.52
CA LYS A 596 -30.20 -2.81 28.94
C LYS A 596 -30.36 -1.42 28.40
N ILE A 597 -31.10 -1.28 27.31
CA ILE A 597 -31.51 0.02 26.81
C ILE A 597 -32.62 0.58 27.68
N VAL A 598 -32.41 1.78 28.17
CA VAL A 598 -33.36 2.51 29.02
C VAL A 598 -34.22 3.45 28.23
N TYR A 599 -33.65 4.09 27.21
CA TYR A 599 -34.35 5.08 26.38
C TYR A 599 -33.79 5.09 24.97
N THR A 600 -34.68 5.31 24.00
CA THR A 600 -34.31 5.41 22.59
C THR A 600 -34.75 6.78 22.04
N VAL A 601 -33.87 7.43 21.30
CA VAL A 601 -34.15 8.68 20.59
C VAL A 601 -34.03 8.44 19.10
N VAL A 602 -34.98 9.02 18.34
CA VAL A 602 -34.92 9.12 16.88
C VAL A 602 -34.69 10.59 16.53
N THR A 603 -33.71 10.86 15.67
CA THR A 603 -33.41 12.24 15.27
C THR A 603 -32.96 12.31 13.83
N THR A 604 -33.22 13.46 13.18
CA THR A 604 -32.72 13.80 11.84
C THR A 604 -31.73 14.97 11.90
N ASP A 605 -31.86 15.85 12.89
CA ASP A 605 -31.21 17.15 12.97
C ASP A 605 -30.55 17.45 14.33
N TYR A 606 -30.64 16.49 15.27
CA TYR A 606 -30.12 16.61 16.65
C TYR A 606 -30.65 17.79 17.44
N ASN A 607 -31.86 18.26 17.10
CA ASN A 607 -32.56 19.26 17.88
C ASN A 607 -33.17 18.68 19.16
N GLY A 608 -33.35 19.50 20.19
CA GLY A 608 -33.91 19.12 21.48
C GLY A 608 -32.87 18.96 22.58
N GLU A 609 -33.35 18.67 23.80
CA GLU A 609 -32.56 18.58 25.00
C GLU A 609 -32.83 17.25 25.72
N MET A 610 -31.76 16.54 26.10
CA MET A 610 -31.84 15.31 26.88
C MET A 610 -31.91 15.66 28.35
N LEU A 611 -32.93 15.17 29.04
CA LEU A 611 -33.09 15.28 30.50
C LEU A 611 -32.78 13.92 31.16
N PHE A 612 -31.80 13.91 32.03
CA PHE A 612 -31.41 12.75 32.85
C PHE A 612 -31.78 12.98 34.30
N THR A 613 -32.57 12.08 34.85
CA THR A 613 -32.92 12.11 36.29
C THR A 613 -32.26 10.93 36.98
N PHE A 614 -31.51 11.22 38.06
CA PHE A 614 -30.77 10.21 38.81
C PHE A 614 -31.47 9.86 40.13
N GLU A 615 -31.27 8.60 40.61
CA GLU A 615 -31.84 8.14 41.87
C GLU A 615 -31.50 9.02 43.07
N ASN A 616 -30.34 9.70 43.04
CA ASN A 616 -29.91 10.62 44.12
C ASN A 616 -30.64 11.99 44.09
N GLY A 617 -31.63 12.17 43.23
CA GLY A 617 -32.44 13.38 43.12
C GLY A 617 -31.79 14.53 42.35
N LYS A 618 -30.72 14.27 41.61
CA LYS A 618 -30.14 15.23 40.67
C LYS A 618 -30.76 15.10 39.30
N MET A 619 -30.77 16.20 38.58
CA MET A 619 -31.19 16.24 37.18
C MET A 619 -30.14 16.96 36.34
N ALA A 620 -29.89 16.46 35.16
CA ALA A 620 -28.99 17.05 34.19
C ALA A 620 -29.71 17.27 32.85
N LYS A 621 -29.62 18.45 32.30
CA LYS A 621 -30.15 18.82 30.99
C LYS A 621 -28.99 19.06 30.04
N VAL A 622 -28.97 18.37 28.89
CA VAL A 622 -27.87 18.37 27.92
C VAL A 622 -28.43 18.44 26.51
N ALA A 623 -27.88 19.31 25.65
CA ALA A 623 -28.33 19.40 24.26
C ALA A 623 -28.10 18.08 23.49
N LEU A 624 -29.09 17.65 22.70
CA LEU A 624 -28.99 16.43 21.88
C LEU A 624 -27.85 16.53 20.87
N SER A 625 -27.52 17.73 20.38
CA SER A 625 -26.37 17.99 19.50
C SER A 625 -25.01 17.54 20.06
N ASN A 626 -24.88 17.40 21.39
CA ASN A 626 -23.66 16.84 22.01
C ASN A 626 -23.42 15.36 21.66
N TYR A 627 -24.42 14.66 21.14
CA TYR A 627 -24.32 13.25 20.71
C TYR A 627 -24.08 13.12 19.21
N GLU A 628 -24.06 14.22 18.47
CA GLU A 628 -23.64 14.25 17.08
C GLU A 628 -22.14 13.92 16.97
N THR A 629 -21.75 13.14 15.99
CA THR A 629 -20.35 12.75 15.75
C THR A 629 -19.97 12.94 14.30
N LYS A 630 -18.83 13.58 14.06
CA LYS A 630 -18.28 13.78 12.69
C LYS A 630 -17.85 12.46 11.99
N THR A 631 -17.74 11.37 12.74
CA THR A 631 -17.38 10.04 12.24
C THR A 631 -18.46 9.04 12.62
N ASN A 632 -18.57 7.94 11.87
CA ASN A 632 -19.56 6.87 12.08
C ASN A 632 -19.30 6.08 13.37
N ARG A 633 -19.27 6.77 14.50
CA ARG A 633 -18.96 6.20 15.82
C ARG A 633 -20.20 5.55 16.42
N LYS A 634 -20.23 4.22 16.46
CA LYS A 634 -21.41 3.45 16.92
C LYS A 634 -21.59 3.36 18.43
N LYS A 635 -20.54 3.58 19.27
CA LYS A 635 -20.58 3.48 20.75
C LYS A 635 -19.96 4.73 21.38
N LEU A 636 -20.70 5.40 22.26
CA LEU A 636 -20.28 6.60 23.00
C LEU A 636 -20.27 6.30 24.51
N ILE A 637 -19.09 6.18 25.08
CA ILE A 637 -18.89 5.96 26.51
C ILE A 637 -19.06 7.28 27.27
N GLY A 638 -19.63 7.25 28.49
CA GLY A 638 -19.88 8.44 29.29
C GLY A 638 -20.99 9.31 28.71
N ALA A 639 -22.05 8.70 28.23
CA ALA A 639 -23.20 9.37 27.62
C ALA A 639 -23.98 10.26 28.63
N TYR A 640 -23.91 9.96 29.92
CA TYR A 640 -24.44 10.77 31.01
C TYR A 640 -23.64 10.51 32.29
N GLY A 641 -23.97 11.17 33.40
CA GLY A 641 -23.24 11.05 34.67
C GLY A 641 -23.37 9.66 35.30
N ASN A 642 -22.26 9.08 35.79
CA ASN A 642 -22.17 7.72 36.34
C ASN A 642 -22.10 7.60 37.86
N LYS A 643 -22.26 8.72 38.61
CA LYS A 643 -22.12 8.70 40.09
C LYS A 643 -23.36 8.22 40.81
N SER A 644 -24.49 8.05 40.14
CA SER A 644 -25.73 7.53 40.68
C SER A 644 -26.47 6.80 39.56
N PRO A 645 -27.20 5.72 39.86
CA PRO A 645 -28.04 5.06 38.85
C PRO A 645 -29.03 6.03 38.21
N ILE A 646 -29.35 5.78 36.96
CA ILE A 646 -30.37 6.54 36.24
C ILE A 646 -31.76 6.08 36.65
N CYS A 647 -32.65 7.03 36.91
CA CYS A 647 -34.05 6.79 37.20
C CYS A 647 -34.92 6.97 35.95
N ASP A 648 -34.64 8.06 35.20
CA ASP A 648 -35.43 8.39 34.03
C ASP A 648 -34.58 9.15 32.99
N ILE A 649 -34.86 8.91 31.72
CA ILE A 649 -34.26 9.62 30.55
C ILE A 649 -35.42 10.04 29.64
N ARG A 650 -35.40 11.30 29.19
CA ARG A 650 -36.38 11.77 28.23
C ARG A 650 -35.81 12.83 27.30
N LEU A 651 -36.34 12.91 26.11
CA LEU A 651 -36.13 14.02 25.18
C LEU A 651 -37.14 15.11 25.46
N LEU A 652 -36.67 16.33 25.53
CA LEU A 652 -37.47 17.55 25.67
C LEU A 652 -37.37 18.35 24.37
N ASP A 653 -38.50 18.57 23.73
CA ASP A 653 -38.65 19.53 22.63
C ASP A 653 -38.85 20.94 23.19
N GLU A 654 -39.58 21.07 24.30
CA GLU A 654 -39.84 22.28 25.06
C GLU A 654 -39.79 22.03 26.55
N ASP A 655 -39.54 23.08 27.33
CA ASP A 655 -39.58 22.98 28.81
C ASP A 655 -40.99 22.67 29.32
N LYS A 656 -41.07 21.70 30.20
CA LYS A 656 -42.35 21.20 30.74
C LYS A 656 -42.28 20.92 32.24
N ASP A 657 -43.43 20.74 32.84
CA ASP A 657 -43.59 20.34 34.22
C ASP A 657 -43.46 18.86 34.39
N VAL A 658 -42.53 18.42 35.25
CA VAL A 658 -42.29 16.99 35.60
C VAL A 658 -42.47 16.79 37.10
N VAL A 659 -42.98 15.63 37.48
CA VAL A 659 -43.26 15.23 38.83
C VAL A 659 -42.25 14.14 39.23
N LEU A 660 -41.44 14.42 40.23
CA LEU A 660 -40.51 13.45 40.83
C LEU A 660 -41.16 12.80 42.05
N MET A 661 -41.10 11.48 42.14
CA MET A 661 -41.59 10.69 43.26
C MET A 661 -40.44 9.89 43.87
N SER A 662 -40.34 9.90 45.18
CA SER A 662 -39.32 9.17 45.93
C SER A 662 -39.94 7.99 46.70
N ASP A 663 -39.08 6.99 46.99
CA ASP A 663 -39.46 5.77 47.74
C ASP A 663 -39.96 6.04 49.19
N ASN A 664 -39.76 7.25 49.73
CA ASN A 664 -40.24 7.70 51.00
C ASN A 664 -41.52 8.57 50.90
N ASN A 665 -42.30 8.35 49.84
CA ASN A 665 -43.57 9.02 49.57
C ASN A 665 -43.49 10.56 49.50
N ARG A 666 -42.40 11.11 48.97
CA ARG A 666 -42.29 12.53 48.68
C ARG A 666 -42.45 12.80 47.21
N VAL A 667 -43.16 13.88 46.94
CA VAL A 667 -43.48 14.35 45.59
C VAL A 667 -42.97 15.77 45.41
N LEU A 668 -42.41 16.05 44.24
CA LEU A 668 -41.94 17.37 43.87
C LEU A 668 -42.37 17.65 42.41
N LEU A 669 -43.11 18.74 42.19
CA LEU A 669 -43.42 19.24 40.87
C LEU A 669 -42.40 20.31 40.49
N VAL A 670 -41.68 20.12 39.37
CA VAL A 670 -40.65 21.06 38.94
C VAL A 670 -40.78 21.32 37.42
N ASN A 671 -40.65 22.61 37.04
CA ASN A 671 -40.51 22.95 35.62
C ASN A 671 -39.04 22.75 35.17
N THR A 672 -38.85 22.11 34.01
CA THR A 672 -37.53 21.81 33.47
C THR A 672 -36.73 23.06 33.06
N GLU A 673 -37.38 24.23 32.88
CA GLU A 673 -36.73 25.53 32.70
C GLU A 673 -35.75 25.87 33.84
N LYS A 674 -36.06 25.42 35.07
CA LYS A 674 -35.19 25.63 36.27
C LYS A 674 -33.92 24.82 36.23
N ILE A 675 -33.75 23.90 35.29
CA ILE A 675 -32.57 23.03 35.16
C ILE A 675 -31.66 23.60 34.09
N PRO A 676 -30.48 24.14 34.43
CA PRO A 676 -29.61 24.77 33.49
C PRO A 676 -29.03 23.75 32.49
N LEU A 677 -28.99 24.12 31.20
CA LEU A 677 -28.36 23.37 30.15
C LEU A 677 -26.87 23.24 30.43
N LYS A 678 -26.32 22.02 30.32
CA LYS A 678 -24.91 21.70 30.56
C LYS A 678 -24.19 21.35 29.27
N ALA A 679 -22.99 21.87 29.08
CA ALA A 679 -22.17 21.60 27.89
C ALA A 679 -21.56 20.19 27.89
N THR A 680 -21.36 19.56 29.07
CA THR A 680 -20.70 18.26 29.17
C THR A 680 -21.70 17.14 29.38
N LYS A 681 -21.63 16.08 28.54
CA LYS A 681 -22.51 14.89 28.61
C LYS A 681 -22.45 14.17 29.96
N SER A 682 -21.26 13.91 30.48
CA SER A 682 -21.03 13.15 31.72
C SER A 682 -21.35 13.93 33.01
N THR A 683 -22.12 15.02 32.91
CA THR A 683 -22.49 15.84 34.09
C THR A 683 -23.49 15.12 34.97
N GLN A 684 -23.42 15.37 36.28
CA GLN A 684 -24.44 14.96 37.28
C GLN A 684 -25.58 16.00 37.40
N GLY A 685 -25.47 17.14 36.72
CA GLY A 685 -26.46 18.21 36.79
C GLY A 685 -26.50 18.90 38.13
N ILE A 686 -27.71 19.33 38.51
CA ILE A 686 -27.99 20.03 39.78
C ILE A 686 -28.88 19.17 40.69
N GLN A 687 -28.82 19.44 42.01
CA GLN A 687 -29.76 18.83 42.95
C GLN A 687 -31.14 19.48 42.76
N VAL A 688 -32.16 18.68 42.54
CA VAL A 688 -33.54 19.13 42.36
C VAL A 688 -34.38 18.76 43.60
N ILE A 689 -34.36 17.49 44.00
CA ILE A 689 -35.03 17.03 45.20
C ILE A 689 -33.96 16.61 46.27
N THR A 690 -34.09 17.12 47.49
CA THR A 690 -33.22 16.76 48.61
C THR A 690 -33.83 15.59 49.34
N LEU A 691 -33.21 14.42 49.27
CA LEU A 691 -33.61 13.20 49.92
C LEU A 691 -33.15 13.25 51.38
N ARG A 692 -34.09 13.25 52.33
CA ARG A 692 -33.79 13.45 53.78
C ARG A 692 -33.29 12.21 54.48
N LYS A 693 -33.54 11.00 53.95
CA LYS A 693 -33.02 9.73 54.48
C LYS A 693 -31.82 9.30 53.65
N LYS A 694 -30.83 8.67 54.32
CA LYS A 694 -29.55 8.32 53.70
C LYS A 694 -29.71 7.33 52.51
N ASP A 695 -30.72 6.46 52.55
CA ASP A 695 -30.97 5.44 51.55
C ASP A 695 -32.17 5.76 50.64
N ALA A 696 -32.77 6.96 50.78
CA ALA A 696 -33.90 7.36 49.96
C ALA A 696 -33.48 7.65 48.52
N LYS A 697 -34.31 7.29 47.56
CA LYS A 697 -34.07 7.46 46.11
C LYS A 697 -35.32 7.93 45.37
N VAL A 698 -35.09 8.61 44.26
CA VAL A 698 -36.14 8.90 43.28
C VAL A 698 -36.44 7.60 42.56
N VAL A 699 -37.71 7.20 42.50
CA VAL A 699 -38.14 5.91 41.91
C VAL A 699 -38.97 6.09 40.67
N ARG A 700 -39.59 7.28 40.48
CA ARG A 700 -40.44 7.54 39.32
C ARG A 700 -40.41 9.02 38.93
N VAL A 701 -40.46 9.28 37.65
CA VAL A 701 -40.64 10.59 37.04
C VAL A 701 -41.75 10.51 36.03
N VAL A 702 -42.76 11.38 36.13
CA VAL A 702 -43.90 11.44 35.21
C VAL A 702 -44.13 12.88 34.76
N ASP A 703 -44.74 13.05 33.57
CA ASP A 703 -45.19 14.34 33.15
C ASP A 703 -46.39 14.79 34.00
N LYS A 704 -46.55 16.10 34.22
CA LYS A 704 -47.63 16.60 35.02
C LYS A 704 -49.01 16.12 34.56
N GLU A 705 -49.23 16.04 33.25
CA GLU A 705 -50.48 15.63 32.63
C GLU A 705 -50.79 14.13 32.86
N GLN A 706 -49.76 13.33 33.11
CA GLN A 706 -49.89 11.88 33.37
C GLN A 706 -49.94 11.58 34.88
N CYS A 707 -49.81 12.62 35.71
CA CYS A 707 -49.84 12.47 37.15
C CYS A 707 -51.28 12.41 37.67
N THR A 708 -51.59 11.36 38.44
CA THR A 708 -52.94 11.10 38.98
C THR A 708 -53.21 11.78 40.35
N VAL A 709 -52.26 12.57 40.85
CA VAL A 709 -52.39 13.31 42.11
C VAL A 709 -53.30 14.52 41.88
N GLU A 710 -54.43 14.63 42.63
CA GLU A 710 -55.48 15.64 42.39
C GLU A 710 -55.00 17.07 42.55
N ASP A 711 -54.18 17.40 43.56
CA ASP A 711 -53.66 18.75 43.81
C ASP A 711 -52.12 18.79 43.63
N ILE A 712 -51.67 18.48 42.46
CA ILE A 712 -50.22 18.40 42.16
C ILE A 712 -49.52 19.75 42.30
N GLU A 713 -50.18 20.86 42.09
CA GLU A 713 -49.62 22.21 42.27
C GLU A 713 -49.17 22.53 43.69
N HIS A 714 -49.77 21.87 44.69
CA HIS A 714 -49.36 21.98 46.09
C HIS A 714 -47.86 21.51 46.30
N TYR A 715 -47.34 20.64 45.44
CA TYR A 715 -45.98 20.10 45.50
C TYR A 715 -44.96 20.89 44.71
N ARG A 716 -45.33 22.08 44.21
CA ARG A 716 -44.45 22.99 43.45
C ARG A 716 -43.62 23.85 44.43
N PRO A 717 -42.29 23.72 44.47
CA PRO A 717 -41.43 24.52 45.33
C PRO A 717 -41.19 25.90 44.70
N LYS A 718 -40.99 26.91 45.55
CA LYS A 718 -40.53 28.24 45.12
C LYS A 718 -39.15 28.18 44.49
N ASN A 719 -38.24 27.45 45.12
CA ASN A 719 -36.85 27.29 44.70
C ASN A 719 -36.43 25.82 44.73
N ILE A 720 -35.45 25.44 43.92
CA ILE A 720 -34.76 24.15 43.94
C ILE A 720 -33.31 24.36 44.42
N PRO A 721 -32.72 23.42 45.20
CA PRO A 721 -33.28 22.12 45.62
C PRO A 721 -34.33 22.23 46.74
N ALA A 722 -35.32 21.34 46.69
CA ALA A 722 -36.38 21.27 47.70
C ALA A 722 -36.53 19.83 48.21
N ALA A 723 -37.10 19.69 49.47
CA ALA A 723 -37.26 18.36 50.10
C ALA A 723 -38.46 17.56 49.57
N GLY A 724 -39.29 18.16 48.71
CA GLY A 724 -40.57 17.61 48.29
C GLY A 724 -41.60 17.56 49.40
N GLY A 725 -42.90 17.57 49.06
CA GLY A 725 -44.00 17.37 49.98
C GLY A 725 -44.24 15.90 50.24
N ILE A 726 -44.74 15.54 51.43
CA ILE A 726 -45.20 14.19 51.71
C ILE A 726 -46.55 14.01 51.01
N LEU A 727 -46.75 12.90 50.30
CA LEU A 727 -48.00 12.57 49.64
C LEU A 727 -49.13 12.49 50.71
N ARG A 728 -50.22 13.19 50.46
CA ARG A 728 -51.38 13.24 51.42
C ARG A 728 -52.09 11.87 51.37
N GLY A 729 -52.78 11.50 52.44
CA GLY A 729 -53.41 10.18 52.60
C GLY A 729 -54.47 9.86 51.54
N GLU A 730 -55.15 10.87 51.00
CA GLU A 730 -56.12 10.76 49.89
C GLU A 730 -55.46 10.39 48.57
N ASP A 731 -54.23 10.82 48.33
CA ASP A 731 -53.44 10.55 47.13
C ASP A 731 -52.66 9.20 47.20
N ASN A 732 -52.61 8.54 48.38
CA ASN A 732 -51.86 7.29 48.59
C ASN A 732 -52.49 6.05 47.97
N GLN A 733 -53.75 6.11 47.53
CA GLN A 733 -54.45 4.95 46.95
C GLN A 733 -54.08 4.61 45.49
N ILE A 734 -53.25 5.43 44.82
CA ILE A 734 -52.96 5.31 43.42
C ILE A 734 -51.55 4.77 43.14
N SER A 735 -50.78 4.35 44.10
CA SER A 735 -49.36 3.98 43.92
C SER A 735 -49.08 2.50 43.68
N LEU A 736 -50.03 1.69 43.26
CA LEU A 736 -49.87 0.25 43.05
C LEU A 736 -50.37 -0.25 41.69
N ILE A 737 -50.24 0.53 40.61
CA ILE A 737 -50.39 0.01 39.23
C ILE A 737 -49.17 0.41 38.41
#